data_81c99913202e5f31820fdaa9a41cf5da
#
_entry.id   81c99913202e5f31820fdaa9a41cf5da
#
_cell.length_a   1.000
_cell.length_b   1.000
_cell.length_c   1.000
_cell.angle_alpha   90.00
_cell.angle_beta   90.00
_cell.angle_gamma   90.00
#
_symmetry.space_group_name_H-M   'P 1'
#
loop_
_entity.id
_entity.type
_entity.pdbx_description
1 polymer ?
#
loop_
_entity_poly.entity_id
_entity_poly.type
_entity_poly.pdbx_seq_one_letter_code
_entity_poly.pdbx_strand_id
1 'polypeptide(L)'
;MHRQRPVHGAREVDPAVSGARWIQTWNSRPSFWLLIFLILQPCAELAQTAILRGRMIDPRGDGLLAVFGAAQESTPVAARNRAYTSRLVGTVVDKSGARIAGATVQVRNASGTVQTTTKSDANGSFIISGLPPGDYLLVLSDPGFETKELPVTVGTTEALATLRIPLAVGSVSTTLNVQGRGDDLVGIAESATQGTVGATEIQDRPILRSGEILEAIPGVIITQHAGGGKANQYFLRGFNLDHGTDIAIFLDDMPLNLPSHAHGEGYSDMNTVIPEFVQRVNFEKGPYYADVGNFSSAASAHLEFFKTLPQNFFKVEGGMYGYGRAVFGVSQKLGKGSLLYGGEAYHDNGPWTTHEDNFYKYNGLVTYCRGGDGDGFSATARAYRGTWHSSDQIPGEAIPLVGFFGALNPTDGGESQRYSLQAEWHRGGANSETKITVYGFYYDLNLFSDFTYYLDDPSKGDQFEQQDRRWVVGFDAHHRIFSTWFDRKVENTFGLQLRNDWVHNGLFRTEDRLRTNKNDSNACNDEPITECITDPNLTAILPADTDLNKFTDTVVSFYAENKVQWASKFRSVVGLRGDDANYAVTNLTPTYVSPIFGPVNFAKLNTGSVNKFLPSPKASLIFGPWAKTEFYAQGGFSFHSNDARGATQREEPISPDYPFPTASTPISPLVQTKGAEVGARTALFPHLQSTFSLWYLHSNSELQQDGDTGGTVASEQSSNRYGVEWANYYTALEHLAFDLDLADSRAQFTQVDSDDAAYSNVGSGHYPVQSRGGKLVPEAVKVVISSGVTLHDYKGFSSSLRLRYFGPRDLTSDGIYRSNATALLNAEVGYKFNKTWRVSAEFLNLLNRRDSDIDYAYISRIAPTATPAFMRVFHPTEPFQVRFGLERSF
;
A
#
# COMPACT_ATOMS: atom_id res chain seq x y z
N MET A 1 61.02 -46.53 13.47
CA MET A 1 62.35 -46.12 13.96
C MET A 1 62.56 -44.66 13.68
N HIS A 2 62.75 -43.92 14.79
CA HIS A 2 63.48 -42.66 14.97
C HIS A 2 62.97 -41.43 14.21
N ARG A 3 62.35 -40.52 14.96
CA ARG A 3 62.92 -39.35 15.75
C ARG A 3 63.13 -38.12 14.83
N GLN A 4 62.81 -36.92 15.13
CA GLN A 4 62.41 -36.10 16.26
C GLN A 4 62.33 -34.66 15.73
N ARG A 5 61.45 -33.92 16.35
CA ARG A 5 61.33 -32.43 16.48
C ARG A 5 62.70 -31.66 16.65
N PRO A 6 62.71 -30.35 16.79
CA PRO A 6 61.73 -29.26 16.90
C PRO A 6 62.15 -27.96 16.16
N VAL A 7 61.48 -26.76 16.15
CA VAL A 7 61.41 -25.70 17.17
C VAL A 7 60.91 -24.38 16.57
N HIS A 8 59.96 -23.76 17.22
CA HIS A 8 59.68 -22.34 17.47
C HIS A 8 59.78 -21.23 16.44
N GLY A 9 58.73 -20.46 16.39
CA GLY A 9 58.67 -19.08 15.94
C GLY A 9 57.29 -18.50 16.11
N ALA A 10 56.86 -18.27 17.37
CA ALA A 10 55.67 -17.45 17.65
C ALA A 10 55.96 -16.01 17.19
N ARG A 11 55.03 -15.44 16.39
CA ARG A 11 54.92 -14.00 16.26
C ARG A 11 53.58 -13.60 16.82
N GLU A 12 53.64 -12.80 17.85
CA GLU A 12 52.52 -12.03 18.40
C GLU A 12 51.82 -11.28 17.29
N VAL A 13 50.52 -11.44 17.22
CA VAL A 13 49.63 -10.61 16.41
C VAL A 13 49.02 -9.57 17.35
N ASP A 14 49.39 -8.33 17.14
CA ASP A 14 48.90 -7.14 17.81
C ASP A 14 47.40 -6.91 17.46
N PRO A 15 46.50 -6.79 18.42
CA PRO A 15 45.07 -6.58 18.16
C PRO A 15 44.71 -5.09 18.11
N ALA A 16 45.15 -4.40 17.09
CA ALA A 16 44.78 -2.98 16.93
C ALA A 16 44.81 -2.51 15.48
N VAL A 17 44.02 -3.04 14.62
CA VAL A 17 43.61 -2.36 13.35
C VAL A 17 42.33 -3.02 12.80
N SER A 18 41.18 -2.88 13.43
CA SER A 18 39.87 -3.18 12.83
C SER A 18 38.79 -2.13 13.09
N GLY A 19 39.14 -1.02 13.72
CA GLY A 19 38.17 0.02 14.08
C GLY A 19 38.19 1.30 13.22
N ALA A 20 39.07 1.42 12.25
CA ALA A 20 39.33 2.73 11.62
C ALA A 20 38.92 2.87 10.14
N ARG A 21 38.40 1.84 9.50
CA ARG A 21 38.01 1.95 8.07
C ARG A 21 36.53 2.32 7.82
N TRP A 22 35.65 2.20 8.80
CA TRP A 22 34.26 2.57 8.64
C TRP A 22 33.96 4.06 8.78
N ILE A 23 34.87 4.83 9.39
CA ILE A 23 34.67 6.27 9.59
C ILE A 23 35.14 7.12 8.39
N GLN A 24 36.00 6.60 7.52
CA GLN A 24 36.55 7.37 6.38
C GLN A 24 35.66 7.42 5.15
N THR A 25 34.68 6.54 5.00
CA THR A 25 33.71 6.59 3.88
C THR A 25 32.57 7.57 4.10
N TRP A 26 32.38 8.08 5.31
CA TRP A 26 31.32 9.05 5.65
C TRP A 26 31.69 10.50 5.32
N ASN A 27 32.96 10.81 5.09
CA ASN A 27 33.40 12.20 4.88
C ASN A 27 33.43 12.66 3.40
N SER A 28 32.98 11.88 2.45
CA SER A 28 33.07 12.23 1.02
C SER A 28 31.76 12.69 0.35
N ARG A 29 30.65 12.85 1.11
CA ARG A 29 29.40 13.43 0.57
C ARG A 29 28.82 14.49 1.51
N PRO A 30 29.26 15.75 1.46
CA PRO A 30 28.80 16.81 2.35
C PRO A 30 27.38 17.32 2.05
N SER A 31 26.70 16.88 0.97
CA SER A 31 25.47 17.51 0.48
C SER A 31 24.21 17.11 1.25
N PHE A 32 24.20 15.96 1.92
CA PHE A 32 22.99 15.45 2.58
C PHE A 32 22.72 16.12 3.95
N TRP A 33 23.78 16.33 4.71
CA TRP A 33 23.67 16.99 6.03
C TRP A 33 23.38 18.48 5.93
N LEU A 34 23.76 19.12 4.83
CA LEU A 34 23.47 20.54 4.62
C LEU A 34 21.96 20.80 4.42
N LEU A 35 21.22 19.84 3.82
CA LEU A 35 19.78 19.98 3.61
C LEU A 35 19.01 19.81 4.92
N ILE A 36 19.42 18.89 5.78
CA ILE A 36 18.80 18.68 7.10
C ILE A 36 19.15 19.82 8.07
N PHE A 37 20.38 20.33 8.00
CA PHE A 37 20.82 21.45 8.84
C PHE A 37 20.17 22.78 8.42
N LEU A 38 19.94 23.00 7.12
CA LEU A 38 19.22 24.20 6.61
C LEU A 38 17.71 24.17 6.94
N ILE A 39 17.12 23.01 7.16
CA ILE A 39 15.71 22.87 7.54
C ILE A 39 15.52 23.05 9.07
N LEU A 40 16.52 22.71 9.88
CA LEU A 40 16.44 22.77 11.35
C LEU A 40 16.95 24.07 11.98
N GLN A 41 17.83 24.82 11.32
CA GLN A 41 18.37 26.08 11.88
C GLN A 41 17.35 27.20 12.11
N PRO A 42 16.29 27.39 11.30
CA PRO A 42 15.29 28.42 11.60
C PRO A 42 14.42 28.13 12.83
N CYS A 43 14.32 26.85 13.26
CA CYS A 43 13.47 26.49 14.39
C CYS A 43 14.07 26.76 15.76
N ALA A 44 15.39 26.84 15.87
CA ALA A 44 16.06 27.04 17.15
C ALA A 44 16.08 28.53 17.61
N GLU A 45 16.08 29.47 16.68
CA GLU A 45 16.06 30.90 17.00
C GLU A 45 14.66 31.48 17.23
N LEU A 46 13.60 30.85 16.72
CA LEU A 46 12.22 31.28 16.93
C LEU A 46 11.62 30.80 18.27
N ALA A 47 12.26 29.88 18.96
CA ALA A 47 11.79 29.38 20.26
C ALA A 47 12.18 30.30 21.45
N GLN A 48 13.03 31.31 21.27
CA GLN A 48 13.52 32.16 22.36
C GLN A 48 12.83 33.53 22.51
N THR A 49 11.87 33.87 21.65
CA THR A 49 11.25 35.19 21.68
C THR A 49 9.73 35.19 21.66
N ALA A 50 9.08 34.46 22.55
CA ALA A 50 7.64 34.61 22.79
C ALA A 50 7.27 34.48 24.27
N ILE A 51 7.85 35.34 25.14
CA ILE A 51 7.22 35.65 26.40
C ILE A 51 6.58 37.03 26.25
N LEU A 52 5.35 37.08 25.75
CA LEU A 52 4.52 38.29 25.81
C LEU A 52 3.56 38.17 26.99
N ARG A 53 3.91 38.86 28.05
CA ARG A 53 2.98 39.19 29.15
C ARG A 53 1.95 40.17 28.63
N GLY A 54 0.75 39.71 28.34
CA GLY A 54 -0.44 40.54 28.12
C GLY A 54 -1.17 40.78 29.42
N ARG A 55 -1.04 41.97 29.99
CA ARG A 55 -1.89 42.45 31.08
C ARG A 55 -3.07 43.13 30.42
N MET A 56 -4.29 42.58 30.52
CA MET A 56 -5.49 43.31 30.18
C MET A 56 -5.80 44.29 31.33
N ILE A 57 -5.88 45.52 30.98
CA ILE A 57 -6.35 46.58 31.89
C ILE A 57 -7.73 47.01 31.40
N ASP A 58 -8.76 46.87 32.24
CA ASP A 58 -10.07 47.48 32.04
C ASP A 58 -9.94 49.03 32.23
N PRO A 59 -10.60 49.86 31.40
CA PRO A 59 -10.49 51.28 31.45
C PRO A 59 -11.21 51.94 32.64
N ARG A 60 -11.71 51.18 33.60
CA ARG A 60 -12.31 51.75 34.84
C ARG A 60 -11.81 50.95 36.03
N GLY A 61 -10.72 51.38 36.59
CA GLY A 61 -10.03 50.81 37.71
C GLY A 61 -10.85 50.79 39.00
N ASP A 62 -11.51 49.67 39.27
CA ASP A 62 -11.98 49.37 40.62
C ASP A 62 -11.93 47.84 40.84
N GLY A 63 -11.26 47.46 41.92
CA GLY A 63 -11.15 46.11 42.38
C GLY A 63 -12.35 45.70 43.23
N LEU A 64 -12.85 44.47 43.07
CA LEU A 64 -13.82 43.89 43.98
C LEU A 64 -13.39 42.49 44.46
N LEU A 65 -13.40 42.41 45.80
CA LEU A 65 -13.18 41.20 46.60
C LEU A 65 -14.30 40.16 46.39
N ALA A 66 -13.92 38.90 46.37
CA ALA A 66 -14.88 37.78 46.41
C ALA A 66 -15.26 37.46 47.87
N VAL A 67 -16.56 37.31 48.12
CA VAL A 67 -17.11 36.72 49.34
C VAL A 67 -17.93 35.48 48.98
N PHE A 68 -17.57 34.34 49.60
CA PHE A 68 -18.32 33.11 49.56
C PHE A 68 -19.65 33.22 50.29
N GLY A 69 -20.75 32.73 49.70
CA GLY A 69 -22.04 32.56 50.36
C GLY A 69 -22.73 31.27 49.95
N ALA A 70 -23.22 30.57 50.95
CA ALA A 70 -23.69 29.18 50.90
C ALA A 70 -25.01 28.96 50.12
N ALA A 71 -25.20 27.72 49.73
CA ALA A 71 -26.34 27.17 49.01
C ALA A 71 -27.66 27.32 49.76
N GLN A 72 -28.73 27.59 49.03
CA GLN A 72 -30.11 27.27 49.42
C GLN A 72 -30.81 26.57 48.25
N GLU A 73 -31.33 25.37 48.55
CA GLU A 73 -32.24 24.62 47.68
C GLU A 73 -33.51 25.42 47.36
N SER A 74 -33.86 25.45 46.08
CA SER A 74 -35.21 25.89 45.69
C SER A 74 -35.79 24.85 44.70
N THR A 75 -36.98 24.39 45.09
CA THR A 75 -37.94 23.54 44.40
C THR A 75 -38.14 23.86 42.91
N PRO A 76 -38.42 22.85 42.05
CA PRO A 76 -38.58 23.05 40.61
C PRO A 76 -39.90 23.76 40.32
N VAL A 77 -39.83 24.95 39.79
CA VAL A 77 -40.95 25.64 39.16
C VAL A 77 -41.14 25.05 37.77
N ALA A 78 -42.36 24.57 37.49
CA ALA A 78 -42.82 24.07 36.21
C ALA A 78 -42.46 25.05 35.07
N ALA A 79 -41.65 24.58 34.10
CA ALA A 79 -41.32 25.33 32.90
C ALA A 79 -42.60 25.56 32.09
N ARG A 80 -43.08 26.79 32.08
CA ARG A 80 -44.06 27.23 31.08
C ARG A 80 -43.40 27.17 29.72
N ASN A 81 -43.97 26.38 28.80
CA ASN A 81 -43.66 26.37 27.37
C ASN A 81 -43.84 27.80 26.81
N ARG A 82 -42.79 28.60 26.77
CA ARG A 82 -42.72 29.78 25.93
C ARG A 82 -42.39 29.32 24.53
N ALA A 83 -43.36 29.48 23.60
CA ALA A 83 -43.08 29.36 22.18
C ALA A 83 -42.04 30.43 21.82
N TYR A 84 -40.84 30.00 21.43
CA TYR A 84 -39.82 30.91 20.91
C TYR A 84 -40.22 31.38 19.52
N THR A 85 -40.20 32.70 19.30
CA THR A 85 -40.55 33.33 18.01
C THR A 85 -39.34 33.53 17.10
N SER A 86 -38.21 32.99 17.45
CA SER A 86 -36.99 33.08 16.65
C SER A 86 -37.16 32.44 15.27
N ARG A 87 -36.78 33.16 14.25
CA ARG A 87 -36.84 32.75 12.85
C ARG A 87 -35.55 32.98 12.14
N LEU A 88 -34.95 31.88 11.60
CA LEU A 88 -33.77 31.90 10.77
C LEU A 88 -34.18 31.73 9.31
N VAL A 89 -33.84 32.69 8.46
CA VAL A 89 -34.19 32.68 7.03
C VAL A 89 -32.88 32.73 6.23
N GLY A 90 -32.75 31.88 5.21
CA GLY A 90 -31.57 31.87 4.35
C GLY A 90 -31.89 31.45 2.94
N THR A 91 -30.95 31.71 2.05
CA THR A 91 -30.99 31.26 0.65
C THR A 91 -29.70 30.52 0.36
N VAL A 92 -29.82 29.31 -0.13
CA VAL A 92 -28.71 28.48 -0.58
C VAL A 92 -28.43 28.78 -2.05
N VAL A 93 -27.19 29.11 -2.37
CA VAL A 93 -26.77 29.45 -3.73
C VAL A 93 -25.48 28.70 -4.06
N ASP A 94 -25.15 28.56 -5.32
CA ASP A 94 -23.83 28.15 -5.75
C ASP A 94 -22.82 29.32 -5.77
N LYS A 95 -21.56 29.06 -6.08
CA LYS A 95 -20.53 30.13 -6.16
C LYS A 95 -20.82 31.16 -7.26
N SER A 96 -21.62 30.84 -8.30
CA SER A 96 -22.06 31.76 -9.33
C SER A 96 -23.24 32.64 -8.89
N GLY A 97 -23.88 32.26 -7.77
CA GLY A 97 -25.08 32.90 -7.23
C GLY A 97 -26.38 32.31 -7.74
N ALA A 98 -26.33 31.21 -8.52
CA ALA A 98 -27.53 30.47 -8.89
C ALA A 98 -28.11 29.77 -7.66
N ARG A 99 -29.45 29.63 -7.61
CA ARG A 99 -30.17 29.14 -6.43
C ARG A 99 -30.21 27.61 -6.43
N ILE A 100 -29.93 26.98 -5.28
CA ILE A 100 -29.93 25.54 -5.11
C ILE A 100 -31.22 25.13 -4.43
N ALA A 101 -32.09 24.41 -5.16
CA ALA A 101 -33.35 23.87 -4.65
C ALA A 101 -33.15 22.46 -4.10
N GLY A 102 -33.79 22.13 -2.96
CA GLY A 102 -33.76 20.80 -2.38
C GLY A 102 -32.60 20.55 -1.42
N ALA A 103 -31.67 21.52 -1.27
CA ALA A 103 -30.56 21.41 -0.33
C ALA A 103 -31.05 21.16 1.10
N THR A 104 -30.47 20.18 1.75
CA THR A 104 -30.76 19.82 3.14
C THR A 104 -30.06 20.80 4.09
N VAL A 105 -30.82 21.39 5.03
CA VAL A 105 -30.33 22.31 6.05
C VAL A 105 -30.61 21.71 7.41
N GLN A 106 -29.59 21.30 8.13
CA GLN A 106 -29.67 20.79 9.49
C GLN A 106 -29.19 21.85 10.47
N VAL A 107 -29.84 21.91 11.62
CA VAL A 107 -29.40 22.72 12.75
C VAL A 107 -28.94 21.80 13.86
N ARG A 108 -27.69 21.96 14.28
CA ARG A 108 -27.10 21.20 15.40
C ARG A 108 -26.83 22.15 16.57
N ASN A 109 -27.04 21.69 17.80
CA ASN A 109 -26.62 22.41 18.99
C ASN A 109 -25.11 22.27 19.25
N ALA A 110 -24.60 22.91 20.26
CA ALA A 110 -23.19 22.90 20.66
C ALA A 110 -22.66 21.48 21.02
N SER A 111 -23.57 20.52 21.33
CA SER A 111 -23.21 19.12 21.56
C SER A 111 -23.29 18.24 20.28
N GLY A 112 -23.53 18.84 19.11
CA GLY A 112 -23.63 18.14 17.84
C GLY A 112 -25.01 17.51 17.56
N THR A 113 -25.95 17.57 18.49
CA THR A 113 -27.30 16.97 18.34
C THR A 113 -28.13 17.76 17.35
N VAL A 114 -28.75 17.07 16.36
CA VAL A 114 -29.66 17.68 15.39
C VAL A 114 -30.93 18.15 16.07
N GLN A 115 -31.21 19.45 16.02
CA GLN A 115 -32.42 20.06 16.57
C GLN A 115 -33.56 20.07 15.56
N THR A 116 -33.26 20.33 14.29
CA THR A 116 -34.25 20.33 13.21
C THR A 116 -33.56 20.18 11.87
N THR A 117 -34.29 19.70 10.88
CA THR A 117 -33.85 19.57 9.48
C THR A 117 -34.94 20.13 8.57
N THR A 118 -34.56 20.94 7.57
CA THR A 118 -35.42 21.44 6.51
C THR A 118 -34.76 21.33 5.16
N LYS A 119 -35.49 21.64 4.08
CA LYS A 119 -34.92 21.72 2.72
C LYS A 119 -35.16 23.10 2.14
N SER A 120 -34.24 23.53 1.25
CA SER A 120 -34.45 24.73 0.45
C SER A 120 -35.57 24.51 -0.57
N ASP A 121 -36.41 25.54 -0.79
CA ASP A 121 -37.48 25.52 -1.78
C ASP A 121 -36.98 25.67 -3.22
N ALA A 122 -37.90 25.78 -4.20
CA ALA A 122 -37.55 25.97 -5.60
C ALA A 122 -36.77 27.27 -5.88
N ASN A 123 -36.77 28.21 -4.97
CA ASN A 123 -35.99 29.47 -5.01
C ASN A 123 -34.71 29.39 -4.18
N GLY A 124 -34.30 28.20 -3.74
CA GLY A 124 -33.18 27.99 -2.87
C GLY A 124 -33.35 28.53 -1.45
N SER A 125 -34.55 28.97 -1.06
CA SER A 125 -34.81 29.58 0.24
C SER A 125 -35.22 28.57 1.28
N PHE A 126 -34.80 28.78 2.54
CA PHE A 126 -35.22 27.94 3.67
C PHE A 126 -35.62 28.81 4.86
N ILE A 127 -36.53 28.30 5.70
CA ILE A 127 -36.98 28.93 6.94
C ILE A 127 -36.97 27.90 8.06
N ILE A 128 -36.34 28.27 9.16
CA ILE A 128 -36.31 27.51 10.40
C ILE A 128 -36.90 28.41 11.52
N SER A 129 -37.88 27.90 12.24
CA SER A 129 -38.62 28.63 13.29
C SER A 129 -38.61 27.83 14.60
N GLY A 130 -38.73 28.53 15.73
CA GLY A 130 -38.91 27.88 17.03
C GLY A 130 -37.63 27.37 17.70
N LEU A 131 -36.46 27.80 17.26
CA LEU A 131 -35.20 27.46 17.96
C LEU A 131 -35.07 28.27 19.26
N PRO A 132 -34.68 27.67 20.39
CA PRO A 132 -34.28 28.41 21.59
C PRO A 132 -33.10 29.37 21.29
N PRO A 133 -33.03 30.51 22.02
CA PRO A 133 -31.83 31.36 21.93
C PRO A 133 -30.56 30.56 22.30
N GLY A 134 -29.49 30.67 21.49
CA GLY A 134 -28.25 29.97 21.73
C GLY A 134 -27.40 29.87 20.45
N ASP A 135 -26.24 29.26 20.59
CA ASP A 135 -25.32 28.99 19.48
C ASP A 135 -25.61 27.67 18.83
N TYR A 136 -25.67 27.67 17.51
CA TYR A 136 -25.99 26.54 16.67
C TYR A 136 -25.00 26.44 15.53
N LEU A 137 -24.87 25.23 14.99
CA LEU A 137 -24.17 24.95 13.76
C LEU A 137 -25.19 24.60 12.68
N LEU A 138 -25.24 25.40 11.61
CA LEU A 138 -25.99 25.08 10.40
C LEU A 138 -25.13 24.19 9.52
N VAL A 139 -25.64 23.01 9.18
CA VAL A 139 -24.99 22.08 8.26
C VAL A 139 -25.86 22.00 7.00
N LEU A 140 -25.31 22.49 5.89
CA LEU A 140 -25.99 22.51 4.60
C LEU A 140 -25.34 21.51 3.66
N SER A 141 -26.14 20.68 3.05
CA SER A 141 -25.69 19.65 2.09
C SER A 141 -26.67 19.52 0.94
N ASP A 142 -26.15 19.36 -0.26
CA ASP A 142 -26.91 18.98 -1.45
C ASP A 142 -26.04 18.07 -2.33
N PRO A 143 -26.59 17.02 -2.98
CA PRO A 143 -25.81 16.18 -3.88
C PRO A 143 -25.10 17.00 -4.96
N GLY A 144 -23.78 16.88 -5.07
CA GLY A 144 -22.95 17.66 -5.98
C GLY A 144 -22.35 18.95 -5.39
N PHE A 145 -22.61 19.23 -4.10
CA PHE A 145 -22.03 20.38 -3.40
C PHE A 145 -21.33 19.96 -2.10
N GLU A 146 -20.29 20.69 -1.73
CA GLU A 146 -19.63 20.51 -0.43
C GLU A 146 -20.60 20.77 0.70
N THR A 147 -20.58 19.92 1.72
CA THR A 147 -21.27 20.19 2.97
C THR A 147 -20.67 21.42 3.64
N LYS A 148 -21.48 22.45 3.83
CA LYS A 148 -21.10 23.70 4.46
C LYS A 148 -21.55 23.76 5.91
N GLU A 149 -20.61 23.97 6.81
CA GLU A 149 -20.90 24.24 8.22
C GLU A 149 -20.76 25.73 8.50
N LEU A 150 -21.79 26.31 9.14
CA LEU A 150 -21.83 27.73 9.46
C LEU A 150 -22.30 27.91 10.89
N PRO A 151 -21.47 28.46 11.79
CA PRO A 151 -21.92 28.81 13.13
C PRO A 151 -22.90 30.01 13.07
N VAL A 152 -24.02 29.90 13.77
CA VAL A 152 -25.07 30.93 13.88
C VAL A 152 -25.53 31.07 15.30
N THR A 153 -25.70 32.31 15.76
CA THR A 153 -26.27 32.64 17.08
C THR A 153 -27.71 33.06 16.89
N VAL A 154 -28.62 32.37 17.56
CA VAL A 154 -30.06 32.70 17.60
C VAL A 154 -30.31 33.55 18.82
N GLY A 155 -30.70 34.82 18.62
CA GLY A 155 -31.02 35.75 19.68
C GLY A 155 -32.43 35.65 20.25
N THR A 156 -32.75 36.46 21.27
CA THR A 156 -34.04 36.52 21.95
C THR A 156 -35.07 37.38 21.22
N THR A 157 -34.66 38.17 20.23
CA THR A 157 -35.48 39.10 19.46
C THR A 157 -35.60 38.67 18.02
N GLU A 158 -36.77 38.99 17.38
CA GLU A 158 -37.00 38.75 15.93
C GLU A 158 -35.99 39.57 15.07
N ALA A 159 -34.74 39.12 15.02
CA ALA A 159 -33.83 39.64 14.03
C ALA A 159 -33.88 38.70 12.82
N LEU A 160 -34.46 39.14 11.72
CA LEU A 160 -34.40 38.50 10.40
C LEU A 160 -32.99 38.62 9.81
N ALA A 161 -32.10 37.77 10.24
CA ALA A 161 -30.81 37.64 9.52
C ALA A 161 -31.09 36.79 8.25
N THR A 162 -31.21 37.43 7.09
CA THR A 162 -31.30 36.74 5.82
C THR A 162 -29.87 36.27 5.45
N LEU A 163 -29.61 35.01 5.66
CA LEU A 163 -28.34 34.38 5.32
C LEU A 163 -28.31 34.07 3.81
N ARG A 164 -27.26 34.47 3.13
CA ARG A 164 -26.94 33.97 1.78
C ARG A 164 -25.75 33.05 1.87
N ILE A 165 -25.98 31.76 1.64
CA ILE A 165 -25.00 30.71 1.90
C ILE A 165 -24.58 30.10 0.57
N PRO A 166 -23.36 30.43 0.06
CA PRO A 166 -22.83 29.81 -1.12
C PRO A 166 -22.30 28.42 -0.75
N LEU A 167 -22.80 27.40 -1.44
CA LEU A 167 -22.18 26.08 -1.48
C LEU A 167 -21.15 26.04 -2.60
N ALA A 168 -19.99 25.52 -2.33
CA ALA A 168 -19.05 25.11 -3.34
C ALA A 168 -19.56 23.84 -4.03
N VAL A 169 -19.29 23.66 -5.32
CA VAL A 169 -19.50 22.36 -5.96
C VAL A 169 -18.55 21.41 -5.22
N GLY A 170 -19.13 20.40 -4.58
CA GLY A 170 -18.34 19.35 -3.98
C GLY A 170 -17.62 18.60 -5.08
N SER A 171 -16.37 18.26 -4.86
CA SER A 171 -15.79 17.15 -5.57
C SER A 171 -16.73 15.97 -5.37
N VAL A 172 -17.11 15.26 -6.42
CA VAL A 172 -17.95 14.05 -6.32
C VAL A 172 -17.16 12.87 -5.73
N SER A 173 -15.86 12.99 -5.57
CA SER A 173 -15.21 12.36 -4.43
C SER A 173 -15.83 13.01 -3.20
N THR A 174 -16.95 12.48 -2.78
CA THR A 174 -17.57 12.82 -1.51
C THR A 174 -16.46 12.64 -0.50
N THR A 175 -15.82 13.72 -0.08
CA THR A 175 -15.04 13.76 1.13
C THR A 175 -16.07 13.63 2.25
N LEU A 176 -16.66 12.44 2.32
CA LEU A 176 -17.27 12.00 3.56
C LEU A 176 -16.15 12.10 4.55
N ASN A 177 -16.36 12.81 5.61
CA ASN A 177 -15.47 12.85 6.76
C ASN A 177 -15.56 11.46 7.40
N VAL A 178 -14.98 10.45 6.70
CA VAL A 178 -15.07 9.05 7.05
C VAL A 178 -14.20 8.86 8.27
N GLN A 179 -14.83 8.74 9.42
CA GLN A 179 -14.16 8.39 10.66
C GLN A 179 -13.98 6.87 10.84
N GLY A 180 -14.54 6.06 9.94
CA GLY A 180 -14.46 4.60 9.94
C GLY A 180 -15.26 3.97 8.80
N ARG A 181 -15.32 2.63 8.69
CA ARG A 181 -16.12 1.87 7.71
C ARG A 181 -17.64 2.09 7.84
N GLY A 182 -18.07 2.80 8.87
CA GLY A 182 -19.48 2.99 9.23
C GLY A 182 -20.29 3.88 8.29
N ASP A 183 -19.66 4.51 7.29
CA ASP A 183 -20.38 5.45 6.42
C ASP A 183 -21.21 4.74 5.36
N ASP A 184 -22.48 5.15 5.28
CA ASP A 184 -23.45 4.61 4.34
C ASP A 184 -23.16 5.11 2.92
N LEU A 185 -22.53 4.25 2.10
CA LEU A 185 -22.24 4.53 0.69
C LEU A 185 -23.40 4.18 -0.25
N VAL A 186 -24.57 3.78 0.27
CA VAL A 186 -25.77 3.58 -0.53
C VAL A 186 -26.21 4.89 -1.17
N GLY A 187 -26.37 4.90 -2.48
CA GLY A 187 -26.64 6.11 -3.25
C GLY A 187 -25.40 6.82 -3.81
N ILE A 188 -24.19 6.39 -3.43
CA ILE A 188 -22.93 7.04 -3.77
C ILE A 188 -21.99 6.07 -4.52
N ALA A 189 -21.76 4.88 -3.95
CA ALA A 189 -20.82 3.90 -4.50
C ALA A 189 -21.16 3.46 -5.92
N GLU A 190 -20.14 3.19 -6.72
CA GLU A 190 -20.25 2.73 -8.11
C GLU A 190 -20.20 1.21 -8.21
N SER A 191 -19.74 0.55 -7.14
CA SER A 191 -19.74 -0.91 -7.01
C SER A 191 -20.11 -1.35 -5.59
N ALA A 192 -20.44 -2.64 -5.45
CA ALA A 192 -20.66 -3.25 -4.14
C ALA A 192 -19.34 -3.30 -3.34
N THR A 193 -18.20 -3.45 -4.02
CA THR A 193 -16.88 -3.72 -3.44
C THR A 193 -15.97 -2.49 -3.36
N GLN A 194 -16.50 -1.31 -3.61
CA GLN A 194 -15.82 -0.04 -3.34
C GLN A 194 -16.00 0.37 -1.87
N GLY A 195 -14.98 0.97 -1.27
CA GLY A 195 -15.08 1.45 0.11
C GLY A 195 -13.98 2.40 0.52
N THR A 196 -14.12 2.90 1.75
CA THR A 196 -13.14 3.79 2.38
C THR A 196 -12.92 3.33 3.82
N VAL A 197 -11.65 3.37 4.26
CA VAL A 197 -11.25 3.14 5.66
C VAL A 197 -10.58 4.40 6.18
N GLY A 198 -11.07 4.96 7.26
CA GLY A 198 -10.57 6.22 7.83
C GLY A 198 -9.46 6.03 8.85
N ALA A 199 -8.79 7.14 9.20
CA ALA A 199 -7.64 7.18 10.10
C ALA A 199 -7.91 6.52 11.47
N THR A 200 -9.08 6.72 12.05
CA THR A 200 -9.42 6.16 13.38
C THR A 200 -9.39 4.63 13.35
N GLU A 201 -9.96 4.02 12.31
CA GLU A 201 -9.94 2.55 12.17
C GLU A 201 -8.53 2.02 11.90
N ILE A 202 -7.73 2.74 11.10
CA ILE A 202 -6.33 2.40 10.82
C ILE A 202 -5.50 2.44 12.11
N GLN A 203 -5.68 3.48 12.93
CA GLN A 203 -4.91 3.70 14.16
C GLN A 203 -5.31 2.76 15.31
N ASP A 204 -6.52 2.21 15.30
CA ASP A 204 -6.97 1.25 16.31
C ASP A 204 -6.69 -0.22 15.91
N ARG A 205 -6.01 -0.46 14.78
CA ARG A 205 -5.59 -1.80 14.35
C ARG A 205 -4.18 -2.10 14.81
N PRO A 206 -3.95 -3.22 15.51
CA PRO A 206 -2.59 -3.71 15.72
C PRO A 206 -1.98 -4.10 14.37
N ILE A 207 -0.83 -3.52 14.04
CA ILE A 207 -0.11 -3.78 12.79
C ILE A 207 1.34 -4.13 13.09
N LEU A 208 1.79 -5.25 12.52
CA LEU A 208 3.19 -5.66 12.64
C LEU A 208 4.08 -4.85 11.70
N ARG A 209 3.63 -4.59 10.46
CA ARG A 209 4.36 -3.93 9.38
C ARG A 209 3.51 -2.85 8.72
N SER A 210 4.14 -1.81 8.16
CA SER A 210 3.41 -0.68 7.52
C SER A 210 2.44 -1.13 6.41
N GLY A 211 2.77 -2.19 5.65
CA GLY A 211 1.91 -2.71 4.59
C GLY A 211 0.58 -3.28 5.08
N GLU A 212 0.52 -3.77 6.33
CA GLU A 212 -0.71 -4.35 6.90
C GLU A 212 -1.87 -3.36 7.07
N ILE A 213 -1.62 -2.05 6.86
CA ILE A 213 -2.70 -1.06 6.69
C ILE A 213 -3.71 -1.51 5.63
N LEU A 214 -3.24 -2.15 4.55
CA LEU A 214 -4.10 -2.60 3.46
C LEU A 214 -4.98 -3.80 3.84
N GLU A 215 -4.72 -4.51 4.94
CA GLU A 215 -5.64 -5.53 5.47
C GLU A 215 -6.95 -4.93 6.04
N ALA A 216 -7.04 -3.61 6.12
CA ALA A 216 -8.30 -2.92 6.34
C ALA A 216 -9.25 -3.04 5.13
N ILE A 217 -8.76 -3.38 3.94
CA ILE A 217 -9.55 -3.70 2.74
C ILE A 217 -10.06 -5.14 2.87
N PRO A 218 -11.38 -5.38 2.83
CA PRO A 218 -11.94 -6.72 2.96
C PRO A 218 -11.32 -7.73 2.00
N GLY A 219 -10.86 -8.88 2.50
CA GLY A 219 -10.30 -9.97 1.72
C GLY A 219 -8.83 -9.81 1.32
N VAL A 220 -8.16 -8.71 1.67
CA VAL A 220 -6.71 -8.55 1.50
C VAL A 220 -5.97 -9.24 2.63
N ILE A 221 -4.90 -9.95 2.29
CA ILE A 221 -3.92 -10.51 3.22
C ILE A 221 -2.53 -10.01 2.81
N ILE A 222 -1.74 -9.63 3.81
CA ILE A 222 -0.36 -9.16 3.65
C ILE A 222 0.57 -10.15 4.34
N THR A 223 1.58 -10.63 3.65
CA THR A 223 2.58 -11.56 4.19
C THR A 223 3.99 -11.06 3.95
N GLN A 224 4.97 -11.80 4.46
CA GLN A 224 6.39 -11.53 4.26
C GLN A 224 7.13 -12.85 4.01
N HIS A 225 8.03 -12.86 3.00
CA HIS A 225 8.84 -14.03 2.71
C HIS A 225 10.33 -13.85 3.00
N ALA A 226 10.71 -12.65 3.42
CA ALA A 226 12.07 -12.28 3.77
C ALA A 226 12.06 -11.21 4.86
N GLY A 227 13.20 -10.65 5.24
CA GLY A 227 13.32 -9.66 6.30
C GLY A 227 12.50 -8.39 6.12
N GLY A 228 12.30 -7.66 7.20
CA GLY A 228 11.34 -6.56 7.32
C GLY A 228 11.51 -5.40 6.34
N GLY A 229 12.69 -5.20 5.77
CA GLY A 229 12.97 -4.11 4.83
C GLY A 229 12.55 -4.36 3.39
N LYS A 230 12.24 -5.60 3.01
CA LYS A 230 11.72 -5.96 1.68
C LYS A 230 10.23 -5.64 1.59
N ALA A 231 9.72 -5.34 0.38
CA ALA A 231 8.29 -5.16 0.18
C ALA A 231 7.49 -6.38 0.63
N ASN A 232 6.27 -6.12 1.10
CA ASN A 232 5.35 -7.19 1.48
C ASN A 232 4.81 -7.93 0.26
N GLN A 233 4.27 -9.12 0.49
CA GLN A 233 3.45 -9.82 -0.47
C GLN A 233 1.96 -9.60 -0.20
N TYR A 234 1.20 -9.51 -1.27
CA TYR A 234 -0.22 -9.16 -1.24
C TYR A 234 -1.07 -10.29 -1.82
N PHE A 235 -2.19 -10.60 -1.20
CA PHE A 235 -3.14 -11.61 -1.67
C PHE A 235 -4.55 -11.06 -1.72
N LEU A 236 -5.22 -11.24 -2.84
CA LEU A 236 -6.62 -10.84 -3.04
C LEU A 236 -7.25 -11.58 -4.23
N ARG A 237 -8.52 -11.96 -4.14
CA ARG A 237 -9.31 -12.51 -5.27
C ARG A 237 -8.62 -13.67 -6.01
N GLY A 238 -8.01 -14.59 -5.27
CA GLY A 238 -7.34 -15.73 -5.86
C GLY A 238 -6.00 -15.41 -6.54
N PHE A 239 -5.49 -14.18 -6.42
CA PHE A 239 -4.12 -13.86 -6.81
C PHE A 239 -3.15 -14.04 -5.65
N ASN A 240 -1.97 -14.58 -5.94
CA ASN A 240 -0.74 -14.12 -5.30
C ASN A 240 -0.30 -12.90 -6.12
N LEU A 241 -0.37 -11.72 -5.52
CA LEU A 241 -0.06 -10.46 -6.17
C LEU A 241 1.44 -10.15 -6.05
N ASP A 242 2.22 -11.13 -5.62
CA ASP A 242 3.63 -10.97 -5.28
C ASP A 242 3.85 -9.65 -4.51
N HIS A 243 4.75 -8.81 -4.94
CA HIS A 243 5.03 -7.52 -4.30
C HIS A 243 4.18 -6.36 -4.85
N GLY A 244 3.10 -6.61 -5.62
CA GLY A 244 2.20 -5.56 -6.11
C GLY A 244 1.64 -5.76 -7.51
N THR A 245 1.82 -6.92 -8.14
CA THR A 245 1.13 -7.22 -9.40
C THR A 245 -0.39 -7.23 -9.19
N ASP A 246 -1.15 -6.76 -10.16
CA ASP A 246 -2.61 -6.77 -10.17
C ASP A 246 -3.31 -6.07 -8.98
N ILE A 247 -2.56 -5.35 -8.14
CA ILE A 247 -3.07 -4.36 -7.18
C ILE A 247 -2.36 -3.02 -7.38
N ALA A 248 -3.10 -2.00 -7.82
CA ALA A 248 -2.58 -0.66 -8.01
C ALA A 248 -2.59 0.10 -6.68
N ILE A 249 -1.43 0.51 -6.17
CA ILE A 249 -1.30 1.22 -4.89
C ILE A 249 -0.81 2.63 -5.15
N PHE A 250 -1.54 3.61 -4.61
CA PHE A 250 -1.24 5.03 -4.75
C PHE A 250 -1.04 5.70 -3.39
N LEU A 251 -0.12 6.64 -3.33
CA LEU A 251 0.08 7.54 -2.20
C LEU A 251 -0.15 8.99 -2.65
N ASP A 252 -1.27 9.59 -2.25
CA ASP A 252 -1.72 10.91 -2.73
C ASP A 252 -1.72 11.01 -4.27
N ASP A 253 -2.25 10.01 -4.99
CA ASP A 253 -2.27 9.83 -6.46
C ASP A 253 -0.91 9.50 -7.12
N MET A 254 0.20 9.49 -6.39
CA MET A 254 1.47 9.00 -6.90
C MET A 254 1.51 7.47 -6.81
N PRO A 255 1.71 6.73 -7.91
CA PRO A 255 1.78 5.27 -7.87
C PRO A 255 3.00 4.79 -7.09
N LEU A 256 2.80 3.81 -6.22
CA LEU A 256 3.89 3.11 -5.51
C LEU A 256 4.45 1.96 -6.33
N ASN A 257 3.64 1.28 -7.13
CA ASN A 257 4.06 0.17 -7.97
C ASN A 257 5.18 0.56 -8.94
N LEU A 258 6.19 -0.29 -9.06
CA LEU A 258 7.32 -0.14 -9.95
C LEU A 258 7.26 -1.21 -11.04
N PRO A 259 6.87 -0.87 -12.27
CA PRO A 259 6.90 -1.80 -13.40
C PRO A 259 8.34 -2.14 -13.77
N SER A 260 8.55 -3.31 -14.36
CA SER A 260 9.86 -3.81 -14.83
C SER A 260 10.93 -3.74 -13.73
N HIS A 261 10.60 -4.14 -12.52
CA HIS A 261 11.50 -4.08 -11.37
C HIS A 261 12.49 -5.26 -11.37
N ALA A 262 13.68 -5.07 -10.80
CA ALA A 262 14.71 -6.10 -10.75
C ALA A 262 14.31 -7.35 -9.95
N HIS A 263 13.43 -7.19 -8.95
CA HIS A 263 12.99 -8.31 -8.10
C HIS A 263 11.66 -8.91 -8.59
N GLY A 264 10.66 -8.11 -8.92
CA GLY A 264 9.35 -8.61 -9.37
C GLY A 264 8.53 -7.51 -9.99
N GLU A 265 7.68 -7.86 -10.94
CA GLU A 265 6.82 -6.91 -11.64
C GLU A 265 5.84 -6.22 -10.67
N GLY A 266 5.69 -4.91 -10.81
CA GLY A 266 4.76 -4.13 -9.98
C GLY A 266 5.19 -3.87 -8.54
N TYR A 267 6.47 -4.12 -8.20
CA TYR A 267 7.01 -4.01 -6.85
C TYR A 267 6.57 -2.74 -6.10
N SER A 268 5.90 -2.90 -4.97
CA SER A 268 5.30 -1.83 -4.18
C SER A 268 5.77 -1.87 -2.73
N ASP A 269 6.76 -1.05 -2.40
CA ASP A 269 7.34 -0.97 -1.05
C ASP A 269 6.53 -0.02 -0.16
N MET A 270 5.76 -0.59 0.76
CA MET A 270 4.97 0.13 1.76
C MET A 270 5.79 0.64 2.96
N ASN A 271 7.08 0.33 3.07
CA ASN A 271 7.94 0.84 4.13
C ASN A 271 8.10 2.36 4.09
N THR A 272 7.85 2.99 2.93
CA THR A 272 7.80 4.45 2.77
C THR A 272 6.58 5.11 3.42
N VAL A 273 5.60 4.34 3.89
CA VAL A 273 4.34 4.83 4.48
C VAL A 273 4.46 4.87 6.01
N ILE A 274 4.18 6.03 6.58
CA ILE A 274 4.04 6.20 8.04
C ILE A 274 2.55 6.11 8.38
N PRO A 275 2.08 5.09 9.11
CA PRO A 275 0.66 4.85 9.38
C PRO A 275 -0.10 6.05 9.97
N GLU A 276 0.52 6.77 10.89
CA GLU A 276 -0.11 7.90 11.59
C GLU A 276 -0.41 9.11 10.68
N PHE A 277 0.16 9.15 9.47
CA PHE A 277 -0.14 10.20 8.50
C PHE A 277 -1.22 9.80 7.50
N VAL A 278 -1.67 8.54 7.49
CA VAL A 278 -2.74 8.09 6.61
C VAL A 278 -4.08 8.62 7.13
N GLN A 279 -4.70 9.49 6.37
CA GLN A 279 -6.04 10.03 6.65
C GLN A 279 -7.11 9.02 6.29
N ARG A 280 -6.94 8.33 5.15
CA ARG A 280 -7.86 7.31 4.67
C ARG A 280 -7.22 6.43 3.60
N VAL A 281 -7.80 5.27 3.42
CA VAL A 281 -7.55 4.38 2.28
C VAL A 281 -8.86 4.22 1.52
N ASN A 282 -8.92 4.75 0.30
CA ASN A 282 -10.02 4.47 -0.63
C ASN A 282 -9.63 3.24 -1.44
N PHE A 283 -10.54 2.30 -1.59
CA PHE A 283 -10.27 1.07 -2.33
C PHE A 283 -11.40 0.73 -3.28
N GLU A 284 -11.02 0.12 -4.38
CA GLU A 284 -11.90 -0.31 -5.46
C GLU A 284 -11.43 -1.68 -5.93
N LYS A 285 -12.35 -2.65 -6.07
CA LYS A 285 -11.98 -3.99 -6.46
C LYS A 285 -12.48 -4.32 -7.85
N GLY A 286 -11.60 -4.94 -8.63
CA GLY A 286 -11.87 -5.35 -10.00
C GLY A 286 -11.68 -4.26 -11.06
N PRO A 287 -11.71 -4.62 -12.35
CA PRO A 287 -11.31 -3.78 -13.47
C PRO A 287 -12.41 -2.83 -13.95
N TYR A 288 -13.13 -2.14 -13.05
CA TYR A 288 -14.38 -1.44 -13.40
C TYR A 288 -14.27 0.09 -13.45
N TYR A 289 -13.12 0.67 -13.07
CA TYR A 289 -12.90 2.10 -12.89
C TYR A 289 -12.00 2.67 -14.00
N ALA A 290 -12.42 3.77 -14.64
CA ALA A 290 -11.75 4.25 -15.83
C ALA A 290 -10.43 5.01 -15.54
N ASP A 291 -10.31 5.59 -14.36
CA ASP A 291 -9.13 6.35 -13.91
C ASP A 291 -7.93 5.47 -13.55
N VAL A 292 -8.15 4.17 -13.29
CA VAL A 292 -7.09 3.21 -12.97
C VAL A 292 -6.91 2.20 -14.10
N GLY A 293 -5.67 1.95 -14.49
CA GLY A 293 -5.31 1.04 -15.60
C GLY A 293 -4.36 -0.06 -15.15
N ASN A 294 -3.06 0.25 -15.11
CA ASN A 294 -2.02 -0.74 -14.81
C ASN A 294 -2.16 -1.29 -13.38
N PHE A 295 -1.94 -2.60 -13.21
CA PHE A 295 -2.00 -3.35 -11.94
C PHE A 295 -3.35 -3.31 -11.22
N SER A 296 -4.47 -2.96 -11.88
CA SER A 296 -5.78 -2.85 -11.20
C SER A 296 -6.73 -4.01 -11.45
N SER A 297 -6.22 -5.18 -11.87
CA SER A 297 -7.07 -6.34 -12.19
C SER A 297 -7.81 -6.87 -10.95
N ALA A 298 -7.13 -6.98 -9.82
CA ALA A 298 -7.74 -7.40 -8.55
C ALA A 298 -8.35 -6.22 -7.79
N ALA A 299 -7.58 -5.13 -7.64
CA ALA A 299 -8.01 -3.93 -6.93
C ALA A 299 -7.13 -2.72 -7.21
N SER A 300 -7.61 -1.54 -6.73
CA SER A 300 -6.77 -0.37 -6.46
C SER A 300 -6.94 0.09 -5.02
N ALA A 301 -5.89 0.68 -4.46
CA ALA A 301 -5.86 1.26 -3.12
C ALA A 301 -5.21 2.65 -3.16
N HIS A 302 -5.95 3.68 -2.78
CA HIS A 302 -5.49 5.06 -2.75
C HIS A 302 -5.32 5.49 -1.29
N LEU A 303 -4.08 5.57 -0.82
CA LEU A 303 -3.73 6.09 0.49
C LEU A 303 -3.63 7.61 0.40
N GLU A 304 -4.43 8.30 1.18
CA GLU A 304 -4.37 9.76 1.27
C GLU A 304 -3.77 10.16 2.62
N PHE A 305 -2.74 11.00 2.58
CA PHE A 305 -2.14 11.55 3.78
C PHE A 305 -2.86 12.82 4.22
N PHE A 306 -2.86 13.06 5.54
CA PHE A 306 -3.27 14.36 6.05
C PHE A 306 -2.47 15.48 5.39
N LYS A 307 -3.16 16.50 4.89
CA LYS A 307 -2.53 17.76 4.47
C LYS A 307 -2.32 18.70 5.67
N THR A 308 -3.10 18.48 6.72
CA THR A 308 -2.99 19.15 8.04
C THR A 308 -3.46 18.15 9.09
N LEU A 309 -2.65 17.91 10.10
CA LEU A 309 -3.01 16.97 11.18
C LEU A 309 -4.15 17.55 12.03
N PRO A 310 -5.07 16.72 12.50
CA PRO A 310 -6.09 17.12 13.46
C PRO A 310 -5.46 17.56 14.80
N GLN A 311 -4.34 16.95 15.18
CA GLN A 311 -3.57 17.26 16.37
C GLN A 311 -2.10 16.92 16.15
N ASN A 312 -1.19 17.76 16.62
CA ASN A 312 0.24 17.46 16.61
C ASN A 312 0.55 16.35 17.61
N PHE A 313 1.52 15.51 17.30
CA PHE A 313 1.85 14.37 18.16
C PHE A 313 3.35 14.04 18.14
N PHE A 314 3.77 13.37 19.21
CA PHE A 314 5.03 12.67 19.34
C PHE A 314 4.77 11.32 20.02
N LYS A 315 5.17 10.23 19.40
CA LYS A 315 4.95 8.84 19.85
C LYS A 315 6.27 8.12 19.93
N VAL A 316 6.50 7.36 20.99
CA VAL A 316 7.61 6.42 21.12
C VAL A 316 7.06 5.04 21.46
N GLU A 317 7.69 4.04 20.89
CA GLU A 317 7.31 2.65 21.09
C GLU A 317 8.55 1.81 21.36
N GLY A 318 8.38 0.75 22.15
CA GLY A 318 9.41 -0.24 22.41
C GLY A 318 8.79 -1.59 22.70
N GLY A 319 9.48 -2.66 22.38
CA GLY A 319 8.90 -4.01 22.50
C GLY A 319 9.93 -5.13 22.53
N MET A 320 9.42 -6.35 22.35
CA MET A 320 10.24 -7.56 22.25
C MET A 320 11.10 -7.51 20.97
N TYR A 321 12.11 -8.35 20.92
CA TYR A 321 13.03 -8.52 19.76
C TYR A 321 13.75 -7.23 19.33
N GLY A 322 14.09 -6.36 20.28
CA GLY A 322 14.78 -5.11 19.98
C GLY A 322 13.93 -4.07 19.27
N TYR A 323 12.59 -4.27 19.19
CA TYR A 323 11.70 -3.30 18.58
C TYR A 323 11.77 -1.94 19.27
N GLY A 324 11.97 -0.89 18.49
CA GLY A 324 11.98 0.49 18.94
C GLY A 324 11.55 1.42 17.82
N ARG A 325 10.62 2.35 18.12
CA ARG A 325 10.11 3.30 17.13
C ARG A 325 9.87 4.66 17.75
N ALA A 326 10.22 5.71 17.02
CA ALA A 326 9.86 7.07 17.35
C ALA A 326 9.24 7.74 16.12
N VAL A 327 8.09 8.37 16.29
CA VAL A 327 7.41 9.08 15.23
C VAL A 327 6.85 10.41 15.75
N PHE A 328 6.89 11.44 14.91
CA PHE A 328 6.31 12.74 15.24
C PHE A 328 5.63 13.35 14.03
N GLY A 329 4.61 14.16 14.29
CA GLY A 329 3.89 14.93 13.29
C GLY A 329 3.49 16.30 13.83
N VAL A 330 3.78 17.34 13.06
CA VAL A 330 3.48 18.73 13.43
C VAL A 330 2.88 19.48 12.26
N SER A 331 1.74 20.09 12.49
CA SER A 331 1.09 21.03 11.57
C SER A 331 1.07 22.43 12.15
N GLN A 332 1.45 23.41 11.35
CA GLN A 332 1.40 24.81 11.75
C GLN A 332 0.98 25.71 10.59
N LYS A 333 0.37 26.85 10.91
CA LYS A 333 0.04 27.86 9.90
C LYS A 333 1.31 28.50 9.34
N LEU A 334 1.40 28.61 8.03
CA LEU A 334 2.49 29.29 7.33
C LEU A 334 1.91 30.21 6.25
N GLY A 335 1.95 31.52 6.52
CA GLY A 335 1.35 32.51 5.64
C GLY A 335 -0.17 32.30 5.45
N LYS A 336 -0.59 32.09 4.20
CA LYS A 336 -1.99 31.79 3.81
C LYS A 336 -2.30 30.29 3.76
N GLY A 337 -1.37 29.43 4.14
CA GLY A 337 -1.49 27.98 4.11
C GLY A 337 -1.08 27.36 5.43
N SER A 338 -0.87 26.05 5.37
CA SER A 338 -0.38 25.22 6.48
C SER A 338 0.86 24.45 6.03
N LEU A 339 1.78 24.26 6.95
CA LEU A 339 2.94 23.40 6.80
C LEU A 339 2.78 22.22 7.75
N LEU A 340 2.78 21.02 7.18
CA LEU A 340 2.87 19.76 7.90
C LEU A 340 4.28 19.20 7.73
N TYR A 341 4.90 18.73 8.78
CA TYR A 341 6.14 17.98 8.72
C TYR A 341 6.16 16.89 9.78
N GLY A 342 6.84 15.81 9.46
CA GLY A 342 6.95 14.67 10.36
C GLY A 342 8.03 13.69 9.94
N GLY A 343 8.27 12.74 10.82
CA GLY A 343 9.28 11.71 10.57
C GLY A 343 9.15 10.52 11.50
N GLU A 344 9.78 9.44 11.07
CA GLU A 344 9.84 8.16 11.76
C GLU A 344 11.28 7.67 11.81
N ALA A 345 11.68 7.15 12.96
CA ALA A 345 12.86 6.30 13.12
C ALA A 345 12.41 4.96 13.72
N TYR A 346 12.80 3.88 13.09
CA TYR A 346 12.34 2.52 13.39
C TYR A 346 13.54 1.57 13.47
N HIS A 347 13.50 0.65 14.40
CA HIS A 347 14.43 -0.47 14.53
C HIS A 347 13.72 -1.72 14.99
N ASP A 348 14.10 -2.87 14.41
CA ASP A 348 13.62 -4.20 14.81
C ASP A 348 14.69 -5.26 14.50
N ASN A 349 14.96 -6.12 15.45
CA ASN A 349 15.88 -7.25 15.27
C ASN A 349 15.18 -8.51 14.78
N GLY A 350 13.85 -8.55 14.88
CA GLY A 350 13.08 -9.77 14.59
C GLY A 350 13.35 -10.93 15.55
N PRO A 351 12.56 -11.99 15.48
CA PRO A 351 12.68 -13.16 16.37
C PRO A 351 13.69 -14.22 15.87
N TRP A 352 14.53 -13.91 14.91
CA TRP A 352 15.39 -14.84 14.18
C TRP A 352 16.53 -15.35 15.05
N THR A 353 16.84 -16.64 14.93
CA THR A 353 17.80 -17.30 15.82
C THR A 353 19.20 -17.44 15.24
N THR A 354 19.37 -17.38 13.94
CA THR A 354 20.66 -17.47 13.27
C THR A 354 21.37 -16.11 13.24
N HIS A 355 20.65 -15.03 12.95
CA HIS A 355 21.11 -13.66 12.95
C HIS A 355 19.93 -12.71 13.19
N GLU A 356 20.20 -11.50 13.62
CA GLU A 356 19.19 -10.45 13.80
C GLU A 356 18.95 -9.74 12.48
N ASP A 357 17.69 -9.37 12.18
CA ASP A 357 17.33 -8.58 11.00
C ASP A 357 18.00 -7.21 11.01
N ASN A 358 18.24 -6.63 12.17
CA ASN A 358 18.82 -5.29 12.30
C ASN A 358 18.16 -4.30 11.34
N PHE A 359 16.82 -4.38 11.25
CA PHE A 359 16.06 -3.53 10.34
C PHE A 359 16.01 -2.11 10.88
N TYR A 360 16.70 -1.20 10.23
CA TYR A 360 16.62 0.23 10.47
C TYR A 360 15.85 0.91 9.35
N LYS A 361 14.86 1.72 9.72
CA LYS A 361 14.04 2.48 8.79
C LYS A 361 13.92 3.93 9.23
N TYR A 362 14.08 4.84 8.29
CA TYR A 362 13.92 6.28 8.48
C TYR A 362 12.99 6.84 7.42
N ASN A 363 11.94 7.49 7.85
CA ASN A 363 10.99 8.19 7.01
C ASN A 363 10.90 9.67 7.40
N GLY A 364 10.66 10.53 6.42
CA GLY A 364 10.40 11.94 6.64
C GLY A 364 9.48 12.50 5.58
N LEU A 365 8.64 13.46 5.97
CA LEU A 365 7.78 14.17 5.03
C LEU A 365 7.63 15.64 5.42
N VAL A 366 7.45 16.47 4.39
CA VAL A 366 7.07 17.88 4.51
C VAL A 366 6.02 18.19 3.47
N THR A 367 4.87 18.72 3.89
CA THR A 367 3.77 19.12 3.03
C THR A 367 3.39 20.57 3.31
N TYR A 368 3.42 21.39 2.27
CA TYR A 368 2.78 22.71 2.32
C TYR A 368 1.45 22.64 1.58
N CYS A 369 0.38 23.11 2.20
CA CYS A 369 -0.92 23.20 1.54
C CYS A 369 -1.53 24.60 1.72
N ARG A 370 -2.31 25.02 0.70
CA ARG A 370 -3.02 26.29 0.69
C ARG A 370 -4.36 26.11 -0.04
N GLY A 371 -5.40 26.72 0.52
CA GLY A 371 -6.76 26.61 0.01
C GLY A 371 -7.57 25.62 0.82
N GLY A 372 -8.66 25.13 0.28
CA GLY A 372 -9.54 24.12 0.83
C GLY A 372 -9.96 23.15 -0.24
N ASP A 373 -10.96 22.30 0.04
CA ASP A 373 -11.38 21.22 -0.86
C ASP A 373 -11.91 21.72 -2.22
N GLY A 374 -12.42 22.95 -2.32
CA GLY A 374 -12.89 23.51 -3.61
C GLY A 374 -11.82 24.13 -4.49
N ASP A 375 -10.82 24.81 -3.91
CA ASP A 375 -9.69 25.42 -4.62
C ASP A 375 -8.46 25.26 -3.74
N GLY A 376 -7.49 24.48 -4.16
CA GLY A 376 -6.33 24.20 -3.35
C GLY A 376 -5.08 23.90 -4.13
N PHE A 377 -3.98 23.98 -3.40
CA PHE A 377 -2.65 23.57 -3.85
C PHE A 377 -1.94 22.89 -2.70
N SER A 378 -1.27 21.80 -2.98
CA SER A 378 -0.34 21.17 -2.03
C SER A 378 0.97 20.80 -2.73
N ALA A 379 2.06 20.84 -1.97
CA ALA A 379 3.36 20.33 -2.39
C ALA A 379 3.95 19.50 -1.26
N THR A 380 4.37 18.29 -1.57
CA THR A 380 4.89 17.33 -0.61
C THR A 380 6.24 16.80 -1.06
N ALA A 381 7.21 16.81 -0.13
CA ALA A 381 8.47 16.08 -0.26
C ALA A 381 8.48 14.92 0.75
N ARG A 382 8.95 13.75 0.31
CA ARG A 382 9.10 12.56 1.16
C ARG A 382 10.47 11.95 0.97
N ALA A 383 11.00 11.37 2.04
CA ALA A 383 12.26 10.66 2.04
C ALA A 383 12.11 9.37 2.85
N TYR A 384 12.61 8.28 2.32
CA TYR A 384 12.67 6.97 2.96
C TYR A 384 14.05 6.35 2.75
N ARG A 385 14.57 5.67 3.77
CA ARG A 385 15.69 4.76 3.70
C ARG A 385 15.52 3.63 4.68
N GLY A 386 15.76 2.40 4.22
CA GLY A 386 15.80 1.18 5.03
C GLY A 386 17.07 0.37 4.77
N THR A 387 17.57 -0.33 5.81
CA THR A 387 18.66 -1.30 5.72
C THR A 387 18.32 -2.48 6.62
N TRP A 388 18.55 -3.70 6.14
CA TRP A 388 18.19 -4.91 6.88
C TRP A 388 19.09 -6.10 6.53
N HIS A 389 19.10 -7.07 7.43
CA HIS A 389 19.43 -8.44 7.11
C HIS A 389 18.13 -9.22 6.82
N SER A 390 18.22 -10.41 6.26
CA SER A 390 17.06 -11.21 5.90
C SER A 390 17.15 -12.60 6.48
N SER A 391 15.99 -13.13 6.80
CA SER A 391 15.81 -14.57 6.94
C SER A 391 14.89 -14.99 5.80
N ASP A 392 15.44 -15.32 4.64
CA ASP A 392 14.65 -15.81 3.51
C ASP A 392 13.91 -17.11 3.88
N GLN A 393 12.93 -17.51 3.08
CA GLN A 393 12.17 -18.73 3.31
C GLN A 393 13.07 -19.96 3.33
N ILE A 394 12.84 -20.88 4.26
CA ILE A 394 13.61 -22.11 4.42
C ILE A 394 12.78 -23.36 4.09
N PRO A 395 13.38 -24.42 3.54
CA PRO A 395 12.72 -25.72 3.46
C PRO A 395 12.40 -26.30 4.84
N GLY A 396 11.28 -27.01 4.93
CA GLY A 396 10.91 -27.71 6.17
C GLY A 396 11.98 -28.69 6.67
N GLU A 397 12.72 -29.26 5.74
CA GLU A 397 13.85 -30.18 5.97
C GLU A 397 15.07 -29.48 6.61
N ALA A 398 15.18 -28.16 6.53
CA ALA A 398 16.22 -27.38 7.17
C ALA A 398 15.97 -27.10 8.66
N ILE A 399 14.73 -27.25 9.16
CA ILE A 399 14.39 -27.00 10.56
C ILE A 399 15.31 -27.75 11.55
N PRO A 400 15.67 -29.02 11.34
CA PRO A 400 16.61 -29.69 12.24
C PRO A 400 18.02 -29.08 12.26
N LEU A 401 18.41 -28.33 11.23
CA LEU A 401 19.74 -27.71 11.09
C LEU A 401 19.77 -26.32 11.72
N VAL A 402 18.80 -25.46 11.39
CA VAL A 402 18.80 -24.04 11.75
C VAL A 402 17.70 -23.64 12.73
N GLY A 403 16.72 -24.52 12.99
CA GLY A 403 15.55 -24.22 13.81
C GLY A 403 14.42 -23.60 12.99
N PHE A 404 13.24 -23.48 13.64
CA PHE A 404 12.03 -22.93 12.98
C PHE A 404 12.16 -21.45 12.61
N PHE A 405 12.93 -20.68 13.35
CA PHE A 405 13.21 -19.26 13.14
C PHE A 405 14.65 -19.01 12.67
N GLY A 406 15.28 -20.01 12.09
CA GLY A 406 16.65 -19.89 11.57
C GLY A 406 16.70 -19.47 10.10
N ALA A 407 17.89 -19.18 9.62
CA ALA A 407 18.19 -18.93 8.23
C ALA A 407 19.33 -19.82 7.76
N LEU A 408 19.31 -20.23 6.49
CA LEU A 408 20.40 -21.01 5.88
C LEU A 408 21.53 -20.10 5.41
N ASN A 409 21.21 -18.91 4.87
CA ASN A 409 22.19 -17.89 4.52
C ASN A 409 22.04 -16.67 5.43
N PRO A 410 22.92 -16.44 6.40
CA PRO A 410 22.83 -15.29 7.32
C PRO A 410 23.26 -13.96 6.70
N THR A 411 23.75 -13.96 5.46
CA THR A 411 24.23 -12.74 4.79
C THR A 411 23.20 -12.11 3.86
N ASP A 412 22.02 -12.72 3.69
CA ASP A 412 20.92 -12.16 2.93
C ASP A 412 20.39 -10.85 3.54
N GLY A 413 19.66 -10.06 2.77
CA GLY A 413 19.12 -8.78 3.19
C GLY A 413 19.29 -7.68 2.16
N GLY A 414 19.36 -6.41 2.58
CA GLY A 414 19.47 -5.34 1.60
C GLY A 414 19.42 -3.94 2.14
N GLU A 415 19.34 -3.00 1.22
CA GLU A 415 19.03 -1.60 1.49
C GLU A 415 18.12 -1.04 0.40
N SER A 416 17.20 -0.17 0.78
CA SER A 416 16.36 0.55 -0.17
C SER A 416 16.20 2.01 0.24
N GLN A 417 15.97 2.89 -0.75
CA GLN A 417 15.71 4.30 -0.51
C GLN A 417 14.78 4.89 -1.56
N ARG A 418 13.95 5.83 -1.14
CA ARG A 418 13.04 6.56 -2.03
C ARG A 418 12.98 8.03 -1.63
N TYR A 419 13.14 8.92 -2.60
CA TYR A 419 13.01 10.37 -2.43
C TYR A 419 12.01 10.87 -3.43
N SER A 420 10.93 11.52 -2.99
CA SER A 420 9.87 11.96 -3.88
C SER A 420 9.48 13.42 -3.66
N LEU A 421 9.08 14.06 -4.76
CA LEU A 421 8.45 15.37 -4.80
C LEU A 421 7.12 15.22 -5.53
N GLN A 422 6.09 15.85 -4.99
CA GLN A 422 4.75 15.84 -5.56
C GLN A 422 4.10 17.21 -5.38
N ALA A 423 3.38 17.67 -6.40
CA ALA A 423 2.54 18.85 -6.32
C ALA A 423 1.15 18.53 -6.85
N GLU A 424 0.13 18.95 -6.14
CA GLU A 424 -1.27 18.82 -6.50
C GLU A 424 -1.90 20.20 -6.57
N TRP A 425 -2.66 20.44 -7.61
CA TRP A 425 -3.52 21.59 -7.76
C TRP A 425 -4.92 21.14 -8.14
N HIS A 426 -5.91 21.68 -7.45
CA HIS A 426 -7.30 21.45 -7.79
C HIS A 426 -8.11 22.75 -7.76
N ARG A 427 -9.11 22.79 -8.62
CA ARG A 427 -10.01 23.93 -8.72
C ARG A 427 -11.42 23.48 -9.05
N GLY A 428 -12.37 23.82 -8.16
CA GLY A 428 -13.81 23.68 -8.38
C GLY A 428 -14.41 24.93 -9.02
N GLY A 429 -15.18 24.74 -10.08
CA GLY A 429 -16.04 25.76 -10.68
C GLY A 429 -17.51 25.57 -10.29
N ALA A 430 -18.40 26.34 -10.93
CA ALA A 430 -19.85 26.19 -10.72
C ALA A 430 -20.36 24.80 -11.17
N ASN A 431 -19.86 24.33 -12.30
CA ASN A 431 -20.29 23.08 -12.94
C ASN A 431 -19.13 22.20 -13.37
N SER A 432 -17.93 22.42 -12.81
CA SER A 432 -16.76 21.61 -13.18
C SER A 432 -15.71 21.61 -12.08
N GLU A 433 -14.88 20.58 -12.10
CA GLU A 433 -13.72 20.43 -11.25
C GLU A 433 -12.53 20.02 -12.08
N THR A 434 -11.37 20.55 -11.76
CA THR A 434 -10.09 20.16 -12.38
C THR A 434 -9.11 19.80 -11.27
N LYS A 435 -8.46 18.66 -11.40
CA LYS A 435 -7.34 18.28 -10.54
C LYS A 435 -6.13 17.95 -11.41
N ILE A 436 -4.97 18.39 -10.98
CA ILE A 436 -3.68 18.11 -11.63
C ILE A 436 -2.69 17.71 -10.55
N THR A 437 -2.09 16.56 -10.71
CA THR A 437 -1.01 16.05 -9.87
C THR A 437 0.24 15.85 -10.74
N VAL A 438 1.37 16.36 -10.27
CA VAL A 438 2.70 16.14 -10.87
C VAL A 438 3.58 15.53 -9.81
N TYR A 439 4.33 14.51 -10.16
CA TYR A 439 5.23 13.85 -9.23
C TYR A 439 6.54 13.44 -9.90
N GLY A 440 7.57 13.29 -9.08
CA GLY A 440 8.82 12.66 -9.47
C GLY A 440 9.49 12.03 -8.27
N PHE A 441 10.19 10.93 -8.49
CA PHE A 441 10.96 10.28 -7.43
C PHE A 441 12.20 9.56 -7.96
N TYR A 442 13.17 9.44 -7.06
CA TYR A 442 14.30 8.54 -7.18
C TYR A 442 14.06 7.33 -6.29
N TYR A 443 14.39 6.15 -6.79
CA TYR A 443 14.36 4.89 -6.05
C TYR A 443 15.65 4.12 -6.28
N ASP A 444 16.12 3.41 -5.23
CA ASP A 444 17.32 2.57 -5.27
C ASP A 444 17.13 1.38 -4.33
N LEU A 445 17.35 0.18 -4.84
CA LEU A 445 17.34 -1.08 -4.11
C LEU A 445 18.61 -1.86 -4.43
N ASN A 446 19.24 -2.38 -3.38
CA ASN A 446 20.19 -3.50 -3.48
C ASN A 446 19.67 -4.60 -2.56
N LEU A 447 19.28 -5.72 -3.13
CA LEU A 447 18.71 -6.87 -2.43
C LEU A 447 19.60 -8.09 -2.66
N PHE A 448 20.00 -8.72 -1.58
CA PHE A 448 20.76 -9.98 -1.56
C PHE A 448 19.84 -11.08 -1.07
N SER A 449 19.67 -12.12 -1.88
CA SER A 449 18.77 -13.25 -1.61
C SER A 449 19.43 -14.57 -1.99
N ASP A 450 19.03 -15.63 -1.31
CA ASP A 450 19.46 -16.99 -1.58
C ASP A 450 18.28 -17.96 -1.36
N PHE A 451 17.62 -18.35 -2.44
CA PHE A 451 16.41 -19.18 -2.35
C PHE A 451 16.67 -20.67 -2.55
N THR A 452 17.65 -21.02 -3.40
CA THR A 452 17.99 -22.39 -3.76
C THR A 452 19.18 -22.95 -2.98
N TYR A 453 19.90 -22.07 -2.30
CA TYR A 453 21.03 -22.27 -1.40
C TYR A 453 22.29 -22.81 -2.08
N TYR A 454 22.39 -24.11 -2.30
CA TYR A 454 23.54 -24.77 -2.90
C TYR A 454 23.13 -25.57 -4.15
N LEU A 455 22.03 -25.23 -4.80
CA LEU A 455 21.51 -25.98 -5.96
C LEU A 455 22.45 -25.82 -7.15
N ASP A 456 22.78 -24.57 -7.51
CA ASP A 456 23.58 -24.23 -8.68
C ASP A 456 25.08 -24.26 -8.38
N ASP A 457 25.47 -23.68 -7.24
CA ASP A 457 26.87 -23.71 -6.77
C ASP A 457 26.99 -24.42 -5.42
N PRO A 458 27.25 -25.74 -5.43
CA PRO A 458 27.42 -26.49 -4.19
C PRO A 458 28.59 -26.07 -3.33
N SER A 459 29.52 -25.25 -3.85
CA SER A 459 30.73 -24.85 -3.13
C SER A 459 30.60 -23.50 -2.44
N LYS A 460 29.94 -22.53 -3.07
CA LYS A 460 29.86 -21.15 -2.65
C LYS A 460 28.45 -20.70 -2.25
N GLY A 461 27.43 -21.42 -2.70
CA GLY A 461 26.03 -21.04 -2.52
C GLY A 461 25.49 -20.21 -3.67
N ASP A 462 24.18 -20.01 -3.69
CA ASP A 462 23.45 -19.43 -4.81
C ASP A 462 23.06 -17.97 -4.57
N GLN A 463 23.68 -17.29 -3.60
CA GLN A 463 23.35 -15.90 -3.31
C GLN A 463 23.56 -14.98 -4.51
N PHE A 464 22.59 -14.11 -4.73
CA PHE A 464 22.63 -13.11 -5.79
C PHE A 464 22.20 -11.73 -5.27
N GLU A 465 22.64 -10.69 -5.98
CA GLU A 465 22.23 -9.31 -5.78
C GLU A 465 21.30 -8.88 -6.89
N GLN A 466 20.12 -8.40 -6.53
CA GLN A 466 19.20 -7.69 -7.41
C GLN A 466 19.31 -6.19 -7.15
N GLN A 467 19.67 -5.45 -8.18
CA GLN A 467 19.83 -4.00 -8.12
C GLN A 467 18.77 -3.32 -9.00
N ASP A 468 18.06 -2.35 -8.42
CA ASP A 468 17.15 -1.48 -9.18
C ASP A 468 17.43 -0.02 -8.83
N ARG A 469 17.75 0.79 -9.83
CA ARG A 469 17.96 2.23 -9.71
C ARG A 469 17.15 2.95 -10.75
N ARG A 470 16.27 3.84 -10.29
CA ARG A 470 15.41 4.54 -11.24
C ARG A 470 15.08 5.97 -10.85
N TRP A 471 14.84 6.75 -11.89
CA TRP A 471 14.15 8.02 -11.81
C TRP A 471 12.78 7.85 -12.44
N VAL A 472 11.76 8.40 -11.81
CA VAL A 472 10.39 8.38 -12.30
C VAL A 472 9.84 9.78 -12.30
N VAL A 473 9.16 10.14 -13.38
CA VAL A 473 8.31 11.34 -13.43
C VAL A 473 6.93 10.97 -13.92
N GLY A 474 5.94 11.67 -13.43
CA GLY A 474 4.56 11.44 -13.84
C GLY A 474 3.68 12.66 -13.69
N PHE A 475 2.57 12.57 -14.38
CA PHE A 475 1.54 13.58 -14.46
C PHE A 475 0.18 12.88 -14.49
N ASP A 476 -0.74 13.36 -13.68
CA ASP A 476 -2.15 12.97 -13.68
C ASP A 476 -3.01 14.24 -13.73
N ALA A 477 -3.90 14.34 -14.68
CA ALA A 477 -4.85 15.43 -14.76
C ALA A 477 -6.22 14.92 -15.14
N HIS A 478 -7.24 15.36 -14.42
CA HIS A 478 -8.61 15.11 -14.83
C HIS A 478 -9.48 16.37 -14.72
N HIS A 479 -10.46 16.42 -15.60
CA HIS A 479 -11.47 17.47 -15.64
C HIS A 479 -12.85 16.84 -15.62
N ARG A 480 -13.65 17.20 -14.63
CA ARG A 480 -14.99 16.72 -14.38
C ARG A 480 -15.99 17.83 -14.69
N ILE A 481 -17.03 17.51 -15.45
CA ILE A 481 -18.07 18.44 -15.89
C ILE A 481 -19.43 17.92 -15.40
N PHE A 482 -20.14 18.75 -14.67
CA PHE A 482 -21.50 18.48 -14.21
C PHE A 482 -22.48 19.16 -15.14
N SER A 483 -23.43 18.39 -15.67
CA SER A 483 -24.42 18.86 -16.64
C SER A 483 -25.76 18.15 -16.47
N THR A 484 -26.73 18.53 -17.31
CA THR A 484 -28.01 17.84 -17.39
C THR A 484 -28.31 17.45 -18.82
N TRP A 485 -28.72 16.19 -19.05
CA TRP A 485 -29.23 15.70 -20.33
C TRP A 485 -30.71 15.29 -20.14
N PHE A 486 -31.63 15.91 -20.85
CA PHE A 486 -33.06 15.62 -20.76
C PHE A 486 -33.56 15.55 -19.28
N ASP A 487 -33.21 16.57 -18.49
CA ASP A 487 -33.49 16.69 -17.05
C ASP A 487 -32.85 15.58 -16.17
N ARG A 488 -31.84 14.87 -16.68
CA ARG A 488 -31.05 13.88 -15.94
C ARG A 488 -29.71 14.50 -15.54
N LYS A 489 -29.31 14.27 -14.29
CA LYS A 489 -27.96 14.65 -13.82
C LYS A 489 -26.92 13.80 -14.54
N VAL A 490 -25.93 14.46 -15.10
CA VAL A 490 -24.82 13.84 -15.84
C VAL A 490 -23.52 14.40 -15.35
N GLU A 491 -22.59 13.52 -15.13
CA GLU A 491 -21.19 13.83 -14.84
C GLU A 491 -20.32 13.21 -15.92
N ASN A 492 -19.44 14.01 -16.52
CA ASN A 492 -18.45 13.54 -17.47
C ASN A 492 -17.06 13.86 -16.94
N THR A 493 -16.21 12.85 -16.87
CA THR A 493 -14.80 12.99 -16.45
C THR A 493 -13.90 12.66 -17.64
N PHE A 494 -12.90 13.49 -17.86
CA PHE A 494 -11.85 13.28 -18.86
C PHE A 494 -10.51 13.33 -18.15
N GLY A 495 -9.65 12.35 -18.39
CA GLY A 495 -8.35 12.28 -17.77
C GLY A 495 -7.22 12.00 -18.74
N LEU A 496 -6.05 12.49 -18.37
CA LEU A 496 -4.77 12.28 -19.03
C LEU A 496 -3.75 11.90 -17.98
N GLN A 497 -3.06 10.78 -18.16
CA GLN A 497 -1.99 10.33 -17.29
C GLN A 497 -0.73 10.08 -18.13
N LEU A 498 0.41 10.39 -17.57
CA LEU A 498 1.72 10.11 -18.14
C LEU A 498 2.65 9.64 -17.05
N ARG A 499 3.38 8.58 -17.32
CA ARG A 499 4.48 8.11 -16.48
C ARG A 499 5.66 7.76 -17.37
N ASN A 500 6.85 8.10 -16.89
CA ASN A 500 8.09 7.66 -17.51
C ASN A 500 9.11 7.27 -16.45
N ASP A 501 9.61 6.05 -16.55
CA ASP A 501 10.65 5.50 -15.73
C ASP A 501 11.96 5.42 -16.52
N TRP A 502 13.06 5.88 -15.96
CA TRP A 502 14.41 5.63 -16.45
C TRP A 502 15.08 4.69 -15.48
N VAL A 503 15.37 3.48 -15.92
CA VAL A 503 15.78 2.38 -15.07
C VAL A 503 17.15 1.87 -15.45
N HIS A 504 17.95 1.59 -14.42
CA HIS A 504 19.14 0.77 -14.48
C HIS A 504 18.95 -0.37 -13.52
N ASN A 505 18.86 -1.59 -14.01
CA ASN A 505 18.82 -2.75 -13.13
C ASN A 505 19.93 -3.76 -13.47
N GLY A 506 20.16 -4.62 -12.52
CA GLY A 506 21.19 -5.64 -12.63
C GLY A 506 20.93 -6.82 -11.72
N LEU A 507 21.34 -8.00 -12.21
CA LEU A 507 21.43 -9.23 -11.47
C LEU A 507 22.91 -9.63 -11.40
N PHE A 508 23.41 -9.94 -10.20
CA PHE A 508 24.80 -10.29 -9.98
C PHE A 508 24.90 -11.47 -9.01
N ARG A 509 25.76 -12.44 -9.30
CA ARG A 509 26.10 -13.45 -8.31
C ARG A 509 26.96 -12.87 -7.20
N THR A 510 26.70 -13.27 -5.97
CA THR A 510 27.42 -12.79 -4.80
C THR A 510 27.79 -13.94 -3.86
N GLU A 511 28.83 -13.72 -3.07
CA GLU A 511 29.22 -14.54 -1.94
C GLU A 511 29.43 -13.58 -0.76
N ASP A 512 28.71 -13.77 0.35
CA ASP A 512 28.73 -12.86 1.51
C ASP A 512 28.50 -11.37 1.13
N ARG A 513 27.54 -11.11 0.22
CA ARG A 513 27.21 -9.79 -0.38
C ARG A 513 28.32 -9.17 -1.23
N LEU A 514 29.35 -9.89 -1.52
CA LEU A 514 30.42 -9.42 -2.42
C LEU A 514 30.18 -10.00 -3.81
N ARG A 515 30.12 -9.14 -4.81
CA ARG A 515 29.99 -9.58 -6.20
C ARG A 515 31.21 -10.43 -6.58
N THR A 516 30.94 -11.65 -7.00
CA THR A 516 32.00 -12.53 -7.45
C THR A 516 32.51 -12.09 -8.82
N ASN A 517 33.86 -11.96 -8.95
CA ASN A 517 34.45 -11.67 -10.22
C ASN A 517 34.46 -12.91 -11.10
N LYS A 518 34.01 -12.77 -12.35
CA LYS A 518 34.02 -13.86 -13.35
C LYS A 518 35.36 -14.52 -13.57
N ASN A 519 36.45 -13.83 -13.27
CA ASN A 519 37.82 -14.33 -13.42
C ASN A 519 38.27 -15.24 -12.27
N ASP A 520 37.48 -15.34 -11.20
CA ASP A 520 37.70 -16.25 -10.08
C ASP A 520 36.94 -17.58 -10.21
N SER A 521 36.30 -17.85 -11.35
CA SER A 521 35.86 -19.20 -11.69
C SER A 521 37.05 -20.14 -11.83
N ASN A 522 37.70 -20.40 -10.71
CA ASN A 522 38.84 -21.30 -10.65
C ASN A 522 38.49 -22.76 -10.95
N ALA A 523 37.23 -23.09 -11.10
CA ALA A 523 36.82 -24.44 -11.45
C ALA A 523 37.28 -24.88 -12.83
N CYS A 524 37.59 -23.95 -13.74
CA CYS A 524 38.10 -24.28 -15.08
C CYS A 524 39.45 -23.63 -15.42
N ASN A 525 40.09 -22.93 -14.50
CA ASN A 525 41.38 -22.26 -14.81
C ASN A 525 42.58 -23.20 -14.90
N ASP A 526 42.52 -24.38 -14.30
CA ASP A 526 43.62 -25.35 -14.23
C ASP A 526 43.42 -26.58 -15.11
N GLU A 527 42.23 -26.76 -15.73
CA GLU A 527 41.90 -27.89 -16.58
C GLU A 527 41.62 -27.45 -18.02
N PRO A 528 41.94 -28.28 -19.02
CA PRO A 528 41.61 -28.01 -20.41
C PRO A 528 40.08 -27.84 -20.55
N ILE A 529 39.62 -26.81 -21.25
CA ILE A 529 38.21 -26.43 -21.47
C ILE A 529 37.37 -27.63 -21.95
N THR A 530 37.98 -28.56 -22.66
CA THR A 530 37.36 -29.83 -23.12
C THR A 530 36.99 -30.78 -21.96
N GLU A 531 37.68 -30.74 -20.84
CA GLU A 531 37.39 -31.55 -19.66
C GLU A 531 36.32 -30.92 -18.76
N CYS A 532 36.33 -29.61 -18.66
CA CYS A 532 35.26 -28.84 -17.99
C CYS A 532 33.86 -29.08 -18.57
N ILE A 533 33.77 -29.29 -19.87
CA ILE A 533 32.48 -29.49 -20.56
C ILE A 533 32.03 -30.96 -20.45
N THR A 534 32.93 -31.91 -20.14
CA THR A 534 32.64 -33.32 -20.05
C THR A 534 32.45 -33.86 -18.64
N ASP A 535 32.75 -33.08 -17.63
CA ASP A 535 32.50 -33.44 -16.22
C ASP A 535 31.07 -33.05 -15.84
N PRO A 536 30.13 -33.99 -15.67
CA PRO A 536 28.77 -33.71 -15.26
C PRO A 536 28.66 -33.15 -13.83
N ASN A 537 29.76 -33.08 -13.06
CA ASN A 537 29.82 -32.48 -11.75
C ASN A 537 30.42 -31.04 -11.76
N LEU A 538 31.04 -30.67 -12.88
CA LEU A 538 31.44 -29.29 -13.10
C LEU A 538 30.28 -28.58 -13.82
N THR A 539 29.37 -28.08 -13.07
CA THR A 539 28.46 -27.03 -13.56
C THR A 539 29.32 -25.85 -13.95
N ALA A 540 29.52 -25.66 -15.25
CA ALA A 540 30.24 -24.51 -15.76
C ALA A 540 29.56 -23.28 -15.18
N ILE A 541 30.28 -22.53 -14.32
CA ILE A 541 29.77 -21.24 -13.79
C ILE A 541 29.72 -20.33 -15.00
N LEU A 542 28.52 -20.24 -15.59
CA LEU A 542 28.29 -19.48 -16.80
C LEU A 542 28.19 -18.00 -16.46
N PRO A 543 28.62 -17.11 -17.33
CA PRO A 543 28.43 -15.68 -17.17
C PRO A 543 26.97 -15.23 -17.19
N ALA A 544 26.05 -16.13 -17.28
CA ALA A 544 24.61 -15.93 -17.29
C ALA A 544 24.06 -15.21 -16.04
N ASP A 545 24.78 -15.31 -14.93
CA ASP A 545 24.38 -14.70 -13.66
C ASP A 545 24.52 -13.16 -13.63
N THR A 546 24.88 -12.52 -14.74
CA THR A 546 24.98 -11.07 -14.83
C THR A 546 24.04 -10.58 -15.92
N ASP A 547 22.86 -10.11 -15.53
CA ASP A 547 21.94 -9.41 -16.44
C ASP A 547 21.95 -7.92 -16.11
N LEU A 548 22.45 -7.10 -17.04
CA LEU A 548 22.55 -5.66 -16.89
C LEU A 548 21.74 -4.97 -17.94
N ASN A 549 20.80 -4.14 -17.49
CA ASN A 549 19.92 -3.44 -18.40
C ASN A 549 19.79 -1.96 -18.04
N LYS A 550 19.64 -1.17 -19.09
CA LYS A 550 19.18 0.20 -19.03
C LYS A 550 17.95 0.33 -19.90
N PHE A 551 16.86 0.85 -19.36
CA PHE A 551 15.65 0.99 -20.14
C PHE A 551 14.81 2.20 -19.75
N THR A 552 13.90 2.54 -20.66
CA THR A 552 12.82 3.49 -20.40
C THR A 552 11.49 2.77 -20.55
N ASP A 553 10.61 2.99 -19.59
CA ASP A 553 9.23 2.54 -19.60
C ASP A 553 8.34 3.79 -19.59
N THR A 554 7.65 4.04 -20.70
CA THR A 554 6.80 5.21 -20.89
C THR A 554 5.37 4.77 -21.14
N VAL A 555 4.44 5.23 -20.30
CA VAL A 555 3.01 4.98 -20.48
C VAL A 555 2.26 6.29 -20.57
N VAL A 556 1.46 6.43 -21.62
CA VAL A 556 0.52 7.55 -21.81
C VAL A 556 -0.90 7.00 -21.83
N SER A 557 -1.76 7.53 -20.98
CA SER A 557 -3.12 7.03 -20.81
C SER A 557 -4.14 8.15 -20.95
N PHE A 558 -5.22 7.87 -21.67
CA PHE A 558 -6.40 8.74 -21.75
C PHE A 558 -7.60 7.98 -21.23
N TYR A 559 -8.47 8.63 -20.47
CA TYR A 559 -9.75 8.06 -20.11
C TYR A 559 -10.88 9.07 -20.19
N ALA A 560 -12.07 8.54 -20.44
CA ALA A 560 -13.32 9.28 -20.37
C ALA A 560 -14.35 8.44 -19.64
N GLU A 561 -15.10 9.06 -18.74
CA GLU A 561 -16.15 8.43 -17.97
C GLU A 561 -17.42 9.27 -17.99
N ASN A 562 -18.55 8.61 -18.13
CA ASN A 562 -19.87 9.22 -18.12
C ASN A 562 -20.74 8.56 -17.05
N LYS A 563 -21.21 9.36 -16.08
CA LYS A 563 -22.16 8.94 -15.04
C LYS A 563 -23.50 9.61 -15.30
N VAL A 564 -24.58 8.83 -15.36
CA VAL A 564 -25.92 9.32 -15.59
C VAL A 564 -26.89 8.79 -14.55
N GLN A 565 -27.63 9.70 -13.90
CA GLN A 565 -28.77 9.37 -13.05
C GLN A 565 -30.03 9.30 -13.90
N TRP A 566 -30.35 8.14 -14.46
CA TRP A 566 -31.49 7.95 -15.37
C TRP A 566 -32.85 8.08 -14.69
N ALA A 567 -32.95 7.57 -13.47
CA ALA A 567 -34.13 7.66 -12.62
C ALA A 567 -33.67 7.71 -11.14
N SER A 568 -34.59 8.00 -10.23
CA SER A 568 -34.30 8.02 -8.80
C SER A 568 -33.71 6.71 -8.24
N LYS A 569 -33.89 5.61 -8.98
CA LYS A 569 -33.42 4.25 -8.59
C LYS A 569 -32.65 3.54 -9.70
N PHE A 570 -32.06 4.29 -10.62
CA PHE A 570 -31.23 3.72 -11.66
C PHE A 570 -30.18 4.72 -12.11
N ARG A 571 -28.91 4.33 -12.00
CA ARG A 571 -27.77 5.08 -12.55
C ARG A 571 -26.84 4.16 -13.29
N SER A 572 -26.10 4.72 -14.25
CA SER A 572 -25.05 4.03 -14.99
C SER A 572 -23.73 4.80 -14.93
N VAL A 573 -22.64 4.07 -14.94
CA VAL A 573 -21.29 4.57 -15.16
C VAL A 573 -20.73 3.85 -16.37
N VAL A 574 -20.24 4.57 -17.36
CA VAL A 574 -19.63 4.00 -18.56
C VAL A 574 -18.30 4.70 -18.79
N GLY A 575 -17.24 3.95 -18.85
CA GLY A 575 -15.89 4.44 -19.03
C GLY A 575 -15.18 3.80 -20.21
N LEU A 576 -14.29 4.55 -20.79
CA LEU A 576 -13.33 4.06 -21.78
C LEU A 576 -11.95 4.61 -21.44
N ARG A 577 -10.98 3.73 -21.38
CA ARG A 577 -9.57 4.05 -21.17
C ARG A 577 -8.75 3.50 -22.33
N GLY A 578 -7.69 4.20 -22.71
CA GLY A 578 -6.68 3.72 -23.65
C GLY A 578 -5.29 4.00 -23.09
N ASP A 579 -4.46 2.98 -23.07
CA ASP A 579 -3.09 3.02 -22.56
C ASP A 579 -2.13 2.72 -23.70
N ASP A 580 -1.14 3.58 -23.93
CA ASP A 580 -0.07 3.41 -24.90
C ASP A 580 1.25 3.25 -24.14
N ALA A 581 1.78 2.02 -24.10
CA ALA A 581 3.03 1.69 -23.45
C ALA A 581 4.15 1.60 -24.49
N ASN A 582 5.26 2.26 -24.22
CA ASN A 582 6.46 2.24 -25.05
C ASN A 582 7.66 1.89 -24.19
N TYR A 583 8.30 0.75 -24.46
CA TYR A 583 9.50 0.27 -23.80
C TYR A 583 10.68 0.33 -24.73
N ALA A 584 11.81 0.83 -24.24
CA ALA A 584 13.07 0.84 -24.98
C ALA A 584 14.19 0.33 -24.07
N VAL A 585 14.67 -0.86 -24.34
CA VAL A 585 15.67 -1.58 -23.56
C VAL A 585 17.00 -1.59 -24.27
N THR A 586 18.06 -1.30 -23.52
CA THR A 586 19.46 -1.52 -23.89
C THR A 586 20.05 -2.53 -22.92
N ASN A 587 20.25 -3.73 -23.38
CA ASN A 587 20.95 -4.75 -22.60
C ASN A 587 22.45 -4.44 -22.60
N LEU A 588 23.05 -4.42 -21.43
CA LEU A 588 24.46 -4.07 -21.20
C LEU A 588 25.28 -5.29 -20.74
N THR A 589 24.69 -6.48 -20.75
CA THR A 589 25.35 -7.73 -20.35
C THR A 589 26.61 -7.93 -21.20
N PRO A 590 27.76 -8.20 -20.58
CA PRO A 590 29.01 -8.42 -21.33
C PRO A 590 28.92 -9.57 -22.32
N THR A 591 29.68 -9.47 -23.41
CA THR A 591 29.78 -10.57 -24.41
C THR A 591 30.38 -11.79 -23.74
N TYR A 592 29.69 -12.90 -23.81
CA TYR A 592 30.17 -14.18 -23.37
C TYR A 592 30.92 -14.90 -24.51
N VAL A 593 32.06 -15.50 -24.20
CA VAL A 593 32.76 -16.33 -25.16
C VAL A 593 32.49 -17.81 -24.87
N SER A 594 31.49 -18.37 -25.52
CA SER A 594 31.18 -19.80 -25.43
C SER A 594 32.37 -20.60 -26.00
N PRO A 595 32.85 -21.61 -25.28
CA PRO A 595 33.87 -22.52 -25.82
C PRO A 595 33.43 -23.25 -27.06
N ILE A 596 32.11 -23.43 -27.24
CA ILE A 596 31.54 -24.23 -28.36
C ILE A 596 31.12 -23.31 -29.51
N PHE A 597 30.49 -22.15 -29.19
CA PHE A 597 29.86 -21.27 -30.20
C PHE A 597 30.66 -20.00 -30.47
N GLY A 598 31.72 -19.75 -29.70
CA GLY A 598 32.49 -18.50 -29.78
C GLY A 598 31.71 -17.34 -29.08
N PRO A 599 31.97 -16.09 -29.46
CA PRO A 599 31.39 -14.95 -28.77
C PRO A 599 29.87 -14.87 -29.00
N VAL A 600 29.11 -14.91 -27.88
CA VAL A 600 27.67 -14.69 -27.82
C VAL A 600 27.44 -13.30 -27.24
N ASN A 601 26.77 -12.45 -27.98
CA ASN A 601 26.51 -11.05 -27.58
C ASN A 601 25.03 -10.85 -27.26
N PHE A 602 24.62 -11.16 -26.03
CA PHE A 602 23.26 -10.98 -25.54
C PHE A 602 22.82 -9.53 -25.62
N ALA A 603 23.74 -8.57 -25.37
CA ALA A 603 23.43 -7.15 -25.44
C ALA A 603 22.89 -6.75 -26.82
N LYS A 604 23.40 -7.32 -27.88
CA LYS A 604 22.91 -7.04 -29.24
C LYS A 604 21.54 -7.68 -29.52
N LEU A 605 21.29 -8.87 -28.99
CA LEU A 605 20.11 -9.68 -29.27
C LEU A 605 18.89 -9.22 -28.45
N ASN A 606 19.11 -8.83 -27.20
CA ASN A 606 18.07 -8.43 -26.26
C ASN A 606 17.90 -6.89 -26.13
N THR A 607 18.63 -6.11 -26.95
CA THR A 607 18.38 -4.67 -27.09
C THR A 607 17.30 -4.42 -28.12
N GLY A 608 16.27 -3.61 -27.74
CA GLY A 608 15.17 -3.32 -28.63
C GLY A 608 14.15 -2.34 -28.06
N SER A 609 13.07 -2.13 -28.81
CA SER A 609 11.92 -1.37 -28.33
C SER A 609 10.63 -2.02 -28.78
N VAL A 610 9.59 -1.85 -27.97
CA VAL A 610 8.24 -2.36 -28.26
C VAL A 610 7.21 -1.31 -27.84
N ASN A 611 6.16 -1.21 -28.64
CA ASN A 611 5.00 -0.35 -28.33
C ASN A 611 3.74 -1.22 -28.32
N LYS A 612 2.83 -0.92 -27.39
CA LYS A 612 1.54 -1.60 -27.26
C LYS A 612 0.46 -0.61 -26.84
N PHE A 613 -0.58 -0.48 -27.65
CA PHE A 613 -1.80 0.20 -27.26
C PHE A 613 -2.87 -0.78 -26.79
N LEU A 614 -3.53 -0.48 -25.68
CA LEU A 614 -4.57 -1.32 -25.08
C LEU A 614 -5.82 -0.50 -24.73
N PRO A 615 -6.98 -0.74 -25.37
CA PRO A 615 -8.25 -0.16 -24.96
C PRO A 615 -8.90 -0.96 -23.83
N SER A 616 -9.47 -0.26 -22.84
CA SER A 616 -10.10 -0.84 -21.66
C SER A 616 -11.49 -0.23 -21.42
N PRO A 617 -12.56 -0.73 -22.08
CA PRO A 617 -13.93 -0.33 -21.80
C PRO A 617 -14.41 -0.86 -20.45
N LYS A 618 -15.28 -0.07 -19.79
CA LYS A 618 -15.80 -0.35 -18.45
C LYS A 618 -17.24 0.12 -18.33
N ALA A 619 -18.07 -0.62 -17.58
CA ALA A 619 -19.45 -0.24 -17.36
C ALA A 619 -19.98 -0.77 -16.01
N SER A 620 -20.74 0.06 -15.32
CA SER A 620 -21.46 -0.28 -14.08
C SER A 620 -22.91 0.17 -14.18
N LEU A 621 -23.85 -0.71 -13.81
CA LEU A 621 -25.27 -0.46 -13.69
C LEU A 621 -25.66 -0.59 -12.22
N ILE A 622 -26.29 0.43 -11.67
CA ILE A 622 -26.64 0.50 -10.26
C ILE A 622 -28.15 0.69 -10.13
N PHE A 623 -28.78 -0.23 -9.43
CA PHE A 623 -30.21 -0.30 -9.22
C PHE A 623 -30.57 -0.09 -7.74
N GLY A 624 -31.44 0.84 -7.44
CA GLY A 624 -31.83 1.22 -6.08
C GLY A 624 -31.55 2.70 -5.79
N PRO A 625 -31.62 3.13 -4.50
CA PRO A 625 -31.87 2.25 -3.35
C PRO A 625 -33.36 1.87 -3.17
N TRP A 626 -33.58 0.62 -2.79
CA TRP A 626 -34.86 0.16 -2.20
C TRP A 626 -34.61 -0.24 -0.76
N ALA A 627 -35.29 0.39 0.20
CA ALA A 627 -35.10 0.14 1.63
C ALA A 627 -33.59 0.15 2.03
N LYS A 628 -32.85 1.18 1.58
CA LYS A 628 -31.41 1.34 1.79
C LYS A 628 -30.55 0.18 1.24
N THR A 629 -31.00 -0.44 0.16
CA THR A 629 -30.26 -1.51 -0.53
C THR A 629 -30.11 -1.15 -2.00
N GLU A 630 -28.89 -1.27 -2.51
CA GLU A 630 -28.55 -1.14 -3.92
C GLU A 630 -27.98 -2.44 -4.48
N PHE A 631 -28.26 -2.69 -5.75
CA PHE A 631 -27.74 -3.81 -6.52
C PHE A 631 -26.85 -3.27 -7.64
N TYR A 632 -25.77 -3.99 -7.91
CA TYR A 632 -24.74 -3.61 -8.86
C TYR A 632 -24.54 -4.73 -9.88
N ALA A 633 -24.36 -4.35 -11.14
CA ALA A 633 -23.90 -5.23 -12.20
C ALA A 633 -22.85 -4.49 -13.02
N GLN A 634 -21.64 -5.03 -13.08
CA GLN A 634 -20.53 -4.33 -13.67
C GLN A 634 -19.62 -5.27 -14.46
N GLY A 635 -18.92 -4.71 -15.44
CA GLY A 635 -17.93 -5.40 -16.22
C GLY A 635 -16.92 -4.42 -16.81
N GLY A 636 -15.72 -4.88 -17.00
CA GLY A 636 -14.66 -4.02 -17.52
C GLY A 636 -13.38 -4.77 -17.79
N PHE A 637 -12.43 -4.01 -18.34
CA PHE A 637 -11.11 -4.48 -18.69
C PHE A 637 -10.07 -3.67 -17.91
N SER A 638 -8.99 -4.35 -17.54
CA SER A 638 -7.78 -3.77 -16.95
C SER A 638 -6.58 -4.54 -17.48
N PHE A 639 -5.42 -4.28 -16.95
CA PHE A 639 -4.20 -4.97 -17.36
C PHE A 639 -3.15 -4.89 -16.25
N HIS A 640 -2.15 -5.78 -16.36
CA HIS A 640 -0.84 -5.53 -15.79
C HIS A 640 0.19 -5.40 -16.91
N SER A 641 1.22 -4.60 -16.65
CA SER A 641 2.41 -4.58 -17.49
C SER A 641 3.25 -5.82 -17.21
N ASN A 642 3.93 -6.30 -18.23
CA ASN A 642 5.03 -7.23 -18.10
C ASN A 642 6.35 -6.49 -18.15
N ASP A 643 7.40 -7.15 -17.71
CA ASP A 643 8.76 -6.61 -17.69
C ASP A 643 9.23 -6.21 -19.09
N ALA A 644 9.78 -4.99 -19.19
CA ALA A 644 10.28 -4.45 -20.45
C ALA A 644 11.40 -5.29 -21.04
N ARG A 645 12.22 -5.94 -20.20
CA ARG A 645 13.30 -6.85 -20.61
C ARG A 645 12.72 -8.08 -21.32
N GLY A 646 11.75 -8.75 -20.71
CA GLY A 646 11.06 -9.90 -21.31
C GLY A 646 10.30 -9.51 -22.59
N ALA A 647 9.75 -8.29 -22.67
CA ALA A 647 9.07 -7.80 -23.85
C ALA A 647 10.01 -7.52 -25.06
N THR A 648 11.32 -7.42 -24.84
CA THR A 648 12.33 -7.24 -25.90
C THR A 648 13.30 -8.39 -26.05
N GLN A 649 13.25 -9.39 -25.15
CA GLN A 649 14.13 -10.55 -25.13
C GLN A 649 13.89 -11.44 -26.35
N ARG A 650 14.97 -11.83 -27.01
CA ARG A 650 14.96 -12.69 -28.19
C ARG A 650 15.78 -13.94 -28.00
N GLU A 651 16.70 -13.92 -27.08
CA GLU A 651 17.49 -15.09 -26.67
C GLU A 651 17.55 -15.15 -25.16
N GLU A 652 17.37 -16.34 -24.63
CA GLU A 652 17.54 -16.61 -23.22
C GLU A 652 19.02 -16.65 -22.87
N PRO A 653 19.40 -16.13 -21.70
CA PRO A 653 20.72 -16.30 -21.16
C PRO A 653 21.07 -17.76 -21.04
N ILE A 654 22.36 -18.08 -21.20
CA ILE A 654 22.87 -19.41 -20.96
C ILE A 654 22.79 -19.69 -19.46
N SER A 655 22.16 -20.77 -19.06
CA SER A 655 22.12 -21.25 -17.67
C SER A 655 22.86 -22.58 -17.55
N PRO A 656 23.19 -23.04 -16.33
CA PRO A 656 23.76 -24.37 -16.12
C PRO A 656 22.92 -25.48 -16.76
N ASP A 657 21.63 -25.33 -16.76
CA ASP A 657 20.67 -26.27 -17.30
C ASP A 657 20.55 -26.19 -18.83
N TYR A 658 20.78 -25.02 -19.40
CA TYR A 658 20.73 -24.72 -20.82
C TYR A 658 22.03 -24.04 -21.27
N PRO A 659 23.09 -24.84 -21.52
CA PRO A 659 24.40 -24.29 -21.89
C PRO A 659 24.45 -23.75 -23.33
N PHE A 660 23.29 -23.60 -23.98
CA PHE A 660 23.17 -23.15 -25.36
C PHE A 660 22.23 -21.94 -25.41
N PRO A 661 22.53 -20.89 -26.20
CA PRO A 661 21.57 -19.82 -26.46
C PRO A 661 20.30 -20.42 -27.06
N THR A 662 19.18 -20.20 -26.41
CA THR A 662 17.85 -20.59 -26.90
C THR A 662 17.10 -19.37 -27.38
N ALA A 663 16.41 -19.48 -28.52
CA ALA A 663 15.56 -18.41 -28.99
C ALA A 663 14.39 -18.27 -28.05
N SER A 664 14.19 -17.05 -27.56
CA SER A 664 13.05 -16.67 -26.72
C SER A 664 12.00 -15.92 -27.55
N THR A 665 10.75 -16.12 -27.21
CA THR A 665 9.64 -15.34 -27.80
C THR A 665 9.36 -14.14 -26.88
N PRO A 666 9.49 -12.89 -27.37
CA PRO A 666 9.16 -11.72 -26.56
C PRO A 666 7.74 -11.79 -26.03
N ILE A 667 7.58 -11.57 -24.72
CA ILE A 667 6.27 -11.56 -24.08
C ILE A 667 5.50 -10.28 -24.43
N SER A 668 4.16 -10.30 -24.28
CA SER A 668 3.35 -9.09 -24.51
C SER A 668 3.64 -8.03 -23.44
N PRO A 669 3.92 -6.76 -23.82
CA PRO A 669 4.16 -5.70 -22.84
C PRO A 669 3.00 -5.45 -21.87
N LEU A 670 1.77 -5.63 -22.33
CA LEU A 670 0.56 -5.44 -21.55
C LEU A 670 -0.32 -6.68 -21.64
N VAL A 671 -0.71 -7.22 -20.49
CA VAL A 671 -1.59 -8.38 -20.35
C VAL A 671 -2.97 -7.94 -19.91
N GLN A 672 -3.97 -8.20 -20.73
CA GLN A 672 -5.35 -7.80 -20.46
C GLN A 672 -6.03 -8.76 -19.49
N THR A 673 -6.72 -8.21 -18.51
CA THR A 673 -7.69 -8.89 -17.65
C THR A 673 -9.11 -8.38 -17.94
N LYS A 674 -10.08 -9.28 -17.98
CA LYS A 674 -11.52 -9.00 -18.18
C LYS A 674 -12.26 -9.42 -16.92
N GLY A 675 -13.14 -8.55 -16.41
CA GLY A 675 -13.89 -8.84 -15.21
C GLY A 675 -15.38 -8.58 -15.34
N ALA A 676 -16.14 -9.32 -14.56
CA ALA A 676 -17.57 -9.08 -14.36
C ALA A 676 -17.92 -9.31 -12.88
N GLU A 677 -18.84 -8.50 -12.34
CA GLU A 677 -19.26 -8.61 -10.95
C GLU A 677 -20.75 -8.29 -10.85
N VAL A 678 -21.45 -9.02 -9.98
CA VAL A 678 -22.78 -8.66 -9.49
C VAL A 678 -22.75 -8.63 -7.98
N GLY A 679 -23.39 -7.62 -7.39
CA GLY A 679 -23.33 -7.47 -5.95
C GLY A 679 -24.49 -6.67 -5.38
N ALA A 680 -24.54 -6.62 -4.07
CA ALA A 680 -25.49 -5.83 -3.32
C ALA A 680 -24.79 -5.13 -2.15
N ARG A 681 -25.21 -3.92 -1.89
CA ARG A 681 -24.82 -3.13 -0.71
C ARG A 681 -26.09 -2.75 0.05
N THR A 682 -26.11 -2.94 1.35
CA THR A 682 -27.28 -2.66 2.18
C THR A 682 -26.92 -2.03 3.52
N ALA A 683 -27.70 -1.03 3.91
CA ALA A 683 -27.78 -0.47 5.25
C ALA A 683 -29.22 -0.59 5.78
N LEU A 684 -29.91 -1.68 5.41
CA LEU A 684 -31.29 -1.95 5.78
C LEU A 684 -31.50 -2.01 7.30
N PHE A 685 -30.57 -2.67 7.98
CA PHE A 685 -30.59 -2.75 9.44
C PHE A 685 -29.85 -1.57 10.04
N PRO A 686 -30.37 -0.92 11.11
CA PRO A 686 -29.67 0.16 11.78
C PRO A 686 -28.25 -0.24 12.18
N HIS A 687 -27.29 0.62 11.91
CA HIS A 687 -25.89 0.44 12.28
C HIS A 687 -25.16 -0.74 11.63
N LEU A 688 -25.80 -1.49 10.73
CA LEU A 688 -25.19 -2.57 9.97
C LEU A 688 -25.01 -2.13 8.51
N GLN A 689 -23.79 -2.20 8.05
CA GLN A 689 -23.42 -2.14 6.64
C GLN A 689 -22.97 -3.51 6.18
N SER A 690 -23.55 -3.99 5.09
CA SER A 690 -23.22 -5.29 4.53
C SER A 690 -23.09 -5.17 3.03
N THR A 691 -22.04 -5.77 2.49
CA THR A 691 -21.79 -5.87 1.05
C THR A 691 -21.61 -7.32 0.68
N PHE A 692 -22.22 -7.73 -0.41
CA PHE A 692 -22.09 -9.08 -0.95
C PHE A 692 -21.79 -8.98 -2.44
N SER A 693 -20.83 -9.74 -2.94
CA SER A 693 -20.51 -9.79 -4.36
C SER A 693 -20.15 -11.19 -4.84
N LEU A 694 -20.50 -11.45 -6.10
CA LEU A 694 -20.04 -12.56 -6.91
C LEU A 694 -19.26 -11.98 -8.08
N TRP A 695 -18.02 -12.42 -8.25
CA TRP A 695 -17.11 -11.87 -9.24
C TRP A 695 -16.45 -12.96 -10.09
N TYR A 696 -16.06 -12.56 -11.29
CA TYR A 696 -15.32 -13.36 -12.26
C TYR A 696 -14.26 -12.52 -12.93
N LEU A 697 -13.05 -13.08 -13.09
CA LEU A 697 -11.93 -12.48 -13.80
C LEU A 697 -11.35 -13.51 -14.77
N HIS A 698 -10.94 -13.04 -15.94
CA HIS A 698 -10.17 -13.79 -16.92
C HIS A 698 -8.91 -13.02 -17.26
N SER A 699 -7.74 -13.60 -17.00
CA SER A 699 -6.45 -13.03 -17.37
C SER A 699 -5.89 -13.74 -18.60
N ASN A 700 -5.30 -13.00 -19.53
CA ASN A 700 -4.70 -13.58 -20.73
C ASN A 700 -3.36 -14.26 -20.45
N SER A 701 -2.66 -13.90 -19.40
CA SER A 701 -1.45 -14.51 -18.87
C SER A 701 -1.40 -14.31 -17.37
N GLU A 702 -0.61 -15.12 -16.66
CA GLU A 702 -0.33 -14.98 -15.23
C GLU A 702 1.12 -14.58 -15.01
N LEU A 703 1.33 -13.83 -13.94
CA LEU A 703 2.66 -13.66 -13.34
C LEU A 703 2.79 -14.68 -12.20
N GLN A 704 3.84 -15.46 -12.23
CA GLN A 704 4.12 -16.51 -11.24
C GLN A 704 5.46 -16.25 -10.58
N GLN A 705 5.57 -16.66 -9.32
CA GLN A 705 6.84 -16.64 -8.59
C GLN A 705 7.81 -17.62 -9.24
N ASP A 706 9.01 -17.14 -9.56
CA ASP A 706 10.12 -17.99 -9.99
C ASP A 706 10.98 -18.33 -8.77
N GLY A 707 11.13 -19.63 -8.49
CA GLY A 707 11.90 -20.11 -7.35
C GLY A 707 13.40 -19.84 -7.43
N ASP A 708 13.95 -19.78 -8.66
CA ASP A 708 15.39 -19.63 -8.86
C ASP A 708 15.85 -18.17 -8.69
N THR A 709 15.08 -17.23 -9.21
CA THR A 709 15.41 -15.80 -9.15
C THR A 709 14.69 -15.06 -8.02
N GLY A 710 13.67 -15.71 -7.43
CA GLY A 710 12.78 -15.09 -6.46
C GLY A 710 11.95 -13.93 -7.01
N GLY A 711 11.94 -13.74 -8.32
CA GLY A 711 11.17 -12.76 -9.04
C GLY A 711 9.86 -13.32 -9.61
N THR A 712 9.24 -12.59 -10.52
CA THR A 712 8.02 -12.98 -11.22
C THR A 712 8.28 -13.18 -12.71
N VAL A 713 7.75 -14.26 -13.26
CA VAL A 713 7.78 -14.55 -14.69
C VAL A 713 6.37 -14.68 -15.26
N ALA A 714 6.22 -14.32 -16.54
CA ALA A 714 4.96 -14.49 -17.24
C ALA A 714 4.76 -15.96 -17.66
N SER A 715 3.69 -16.59 -17.21
CA SER A 715 3.40 -17.99 -17.53
C SER A 715 2.92 -18.23 -18.97
N GLU A 716 2.61 -17.15 -19.72
CA GLU A 716 1.98 -17.20 -21.05
C GLU A 716 0.63 -17.96 -21.10
N GLN A 717 0.13 -18.46 -19.98
CA GLN A 717 -1.12 -19.20 -19.89
C GLN A 717 -2.25 -18.33 -19.37
N SER A 718 -3.39 -18.38 -20.02
CA SER A 718 -4.59 -17.69 -19.55
C SER A 718 -5.23 -18.42 -18.38
N SER A 719 -5.85 -17.65 -17.50
CA SER A 719 -6.54 -18.17 -16.33
C SER A 719 -7.95 -17.64 -16.16
N ASN A 720 -8.73 -18.34 -15.35
CA ASN A 720 -10.03 -17.93 -14.86
C ASN A 720 -10.02 -17.90 -13.34
N ARG A 721 -10.55 -16.80 -12.77
CA ARG A 721 -10.76 -16.63 -11.35
C ARG A 721 -12.22 -16.29 -11.08
N TYR A 722 -12.78 -16.83 -10.02
CA TYR A 722 -14.13 -16.49 -9.58
C TYR A 722 -14.27 -16.68 -8.08
N GLY A 723 -15.19 -15.94 -7.49
CA GLY A 723 -15.36 -16.04 -6.05
C GLY A 723 -16.55 -15.27 -5.52
N VAL A 724 -16.66 -15.35 -4.20
CA VAL A 724 -17.65 -14.65 -3.40
C VAL A 724 -16.97 -13.85 -2.32
N GLU A 725 -17.44 -12.63 -2.10
CA GLU A 725 -17.01 -11.77 -1.00
C GLU A 725 -18.24 -11.30 -0.22
N TRP A 726 -18.14 -11.34 1.12
CA TRP A 726 -19.16 -10.83 2.01
C TRP A 726 -18.49 -10.06 3.14
N ALA A 727 -18.66 -8.73 3.13
CA ALA A 727 -18.08 -7.85 4.13
C ALA A 727 -19.18 -7.18 4.95
N ASN A 728 -19.00 -7.16 6.26
CA ASN A 728 -19.94 -6.65 7.22
C ASN A 728 -19.26 -5.72 8.22
N TYR A 729 -19.93 -4.62 8.53
CA TYR A 729 -19.52 -3.70 9.56
C TYR A 729 -20.74 -3.32 10.41
N TYR A 730 -20.66 -3.56 11.71
CA TYR A 730 -21.75 -3.34 12.64
C TYR A 730 -21.31 -2.46 13.82
N THR A 731 -21.84 -1.25 13.91
CA THR A 731 -21.64 -0.34 15.04
C THR A 731 -22.69 -0.63 16.10
N ALA A 732 -22.39 -1.54 17.03
CA ALA A 732 -23.33 -1.97 18.07
C ALA A 732 -23.71 -0.82 19.03
N LEU A 733 -22.71 0.00 19.38
CA LEU A 733 -22.83 1.18 20.23
C LEU A 733 -21.95 2.28 19.64
N GLU A 734 -22.12 3.52 20.10
CA GLU A 734 -21.34 4.67 19.64
C GLU A 734 -19.81 4.43 19.66
N HIS A 735 -19.35 3.59 20.59
CA HIS A 735 -17.92 3.28 20.79
C HIS A 735 -17.56 1.84 20.45
N LEU A 736 -18.50 0.98 20.03
CA LEU A 736 -18.24 -0.44 19.84
C LEU A 736 -18.63 -0.88 18.44
N ALA A 737 -17.65 -1.34 17.68
CA ALA A 737 -17.84 -1.85 16.33
C ALA A 737 -17.39 -3.32 16.21
N PHE A 738 -18.03 -4.03 15.30
CA PHE A 738 -17.70 -5.39 14.88
C PHE A 738 -17.54 -5.42 13.36
N ASP A 739 -16.55 -6.10 12.87
CA ASP A 739 -16.39 -6.39 11.45
C ASP A 739 -16.19 -7.88 11.19
N LEU A 740 -16.69 -8.33 10.06
CA LEU A 740 -16.51 -9.71 9.56
C LEU A 740 -16.46 -9.68 8.05
N ASP A 741 -15.32 -10.05 7.52
CA ASP A 741 -15.04 -10.13 6.10
C ASP A 741 -14.74 -11.59 5.72
N LEU A 742 -15.48 -12.13 4.77
CA LEU A 742 -15.34 -13.48 4.25
C LEU A 742 -15.09 -13.42 2.74
N ALA A 743 -14.03 -14.08 2.28
CA ALA A 743 -13.77 -14.24 0.85
C ALA A 743 -13.45 -15.70 0.54
N ASP A 744 -14.10 -16.26 -0.48
CA ASP A 744 -13.75 -17.55 -1.07
C ASP A 744 -13.53 -17.36 -2.57
N SER A 745 -12.44 -17.91 -3.08
CA SER A 745 -12.02 -17.74 -4.47
C SER A 745 -11.42 -19.03 -5.03
N ARG A 746 -11.49 -19.15 -6.37
CA ARG A 746 -10.89 -20.22 -7.14
C ARG A 746 -10.15 -19.64 -8.34
N ALA A 747 -8.96 -20.15 -8.62
CA ALA A 747 -8.15 -19.77 -9.76
C ALA A 747 -7.70 -21.02 -10.51
N GLN A 748 -7.85 -21.03 -11.82
CA GLN A 748 -7.50 -22.16 -12.66
C GLN A 748 -7.00 -21.68 -14.02
N PHE A 749 -5.94 -22.30 -14.51
CA PHE A 749 -5.51 -22.18 -15.90
C PHE A 749 -6.58 -22.72 -16.86
N THR A 750 -6.68 -22.13 -18.03
CA THR A 750 -7.61 -22.60 -19.07
C THR A 750 -7.13 -23.92 -19.70
N GLN A 751 -5.83 -24.13 -19.71
CA GLN A 751 -5.19 -25.37 -20.19
C GLN A 751 -4.41 -26.02 -19.04
N VAL A 752 -3.92 -27.23 -19.26
CA VAL A 752 -3.02 -27.89 -18.32
C VAL A 752 -1.67 -27.17 -18.40
N ASP A 753 -1.16 -26.75 -17.25
CA ASP A 753 0.19 -26.25 -17.15
C ASP A 753 1.16 -27.42 -17.33
N SER A 754 1.93 -27.38 -18.43
CA SER A 754 2.94 -28.39 -18.73
C SER A 754 4.32 -28.01 -18.19
N ASP A 755 4.53 -26.76 -17.80
CA ASP A 755 5.84 -26.26 -17.36
C ASP A 755 6.19 -26.81 -15.99
N ASP A 756 5.22 -26.94 -15.08
CA ASP A 756 5.35 -27.73 -13.86
C ASP A 756 5.83 -29.19 -14.11
N ALA A 757 5.53 -29.74 -15.29
CA ALA A 757 6.00 -31.08 -15.70
C ALA A 757 7.40 -31.02 -16.34
N ALA A 758 7.83 -29.87 -16.86
CA ALA A 758 9.12 -29.67 -17.50
C ALA A 758 10.27 -29.56 -16.49
N TYR A 759 10.04 -29.06 -15.28
CA TYR A 759 11.01 -29.20 -14.16
C TYR A 759 11.41 -30.65 -13.88
N SER A 760 10.73 -31.62 -14.52
CA SER A 760 11.08 -33.05 -14.46
C SER A 760 12.38 -33.44 -15.21
N ASN A 761 12.84 -32.58 -16.09
CA ASN A 761 13.93 -32.90 -17.01
C ASN A 761 15.15 -31.99 -16.84
N VAL A 762 15.13 -31.11 -15.87
CA VAL A 762 16.21 -30.17 -15.63
C VAL A 762 17.42 -30.91 -15.05
N GLY A 763 18.51 -30.87 -15.77
CA GLY A 763 19.81 -31.44 -15.39
C GLY A 763 19.95 -32.93 -15.59
N SER A 764 21.10 -33.39 -15.94
CA SER A 764 21.48 -34.80 -16.09
C SER A 764 21.41 -35.65 -14.80
N GLY A 765 20.95 -35.08 -13.70
CA GLY A 765 20.61 -35.75 -12.45
C GLY A 765 19.11 -35.85 -12.34
N HIS A 766 18.57 -37.04 -12.43
CA HIS A 766 17.14 -37.34 -12.27
C HIS A 766 16.66 -36.89 -10.88
N TYR A 767 16.22 -35.62 -10.75
CA TYR A 767 15.41 -35.24 -9.59
C TYR A 767 14.01 -35.83 -9.78
N PRO A 768 13.46 -36.55 -8.82
CA PRO A 768 12.12 -37.05 -8.92
C PRO A 768 11.16 -35.89 -8.95
N VAL A 769 10.78 -35.48 -10.14
CA VAL A 769 9.70 -34.51 -10.30
C VAL A 769 8.43 -35.13 -9.82
N GLN A 770 7.77 -34.38 -8.99
CA GLN A 770 6.53 -34.82 -8.41
C GLN A 770 5.33 -34.04 -8.92
N SER A 771 5.49 -33.00 -9.73
CA SER A 771 4.39 -32.36 -10.45
C SER A 771 4.13 -33.07 -11.80
N ARG A 772 2.86 -33.35 -12.06
CA ARG A 772 2.38 -33.95 -13.31
C ARG A 772 1.81 -32.95 -14.28
N GLY A 773 1.88 -31.67 -13.92
CA GLY A 773 1.12 -30.59 -14.53
C GLY A 773 -0.37 -30.64 -14.18
N GLY A 774 -0.98 -29.51 -14.03
CA GLY A 774 -2.39 -29.39 -13.62
C GLY A 774 -3.03 -28.12 -14.15
N LYS A 775 -4.17 -27.76 -13.57
CA LYS A 775 -4.90 -26.55 -13.93
C LYS A 775 -5.02 -25.56 -12.77
N LEU A 776 -4.53 -25.90 -11.60
CA LEU A 776 -4.59 -24.98 -10.48
C LEU A 776 -3.55 -23.87 -10.70
N VAL A 777 -3.90 -22.63 -10.46
CA VAL A 777 -2.90 -21.55 -10.42
C VAL A 777 -2.17 -21.69 -9.09
N PRO A 778 -0.85 -21.90 -9.09
CA PRO A 778 -0.07 -22.05 -7.87
C PRO A 778 -0.24 -20.83 -6.96
N GLU A 779 -0.21 -21.07 -5.64
CA GLU A 779 -0.27 -20.06 -4.58
C GLU A 779 -1.55 -19.21 -4.55
N ALA A 780 -2.53 -19.50 -5.40
CA ALA A 780 -3.80 -18.80 -5.44
C ALA A 780 -4.54 -18.89 -4.10
N VAL A 781 -4.85 -17.74 -3.51
CA VAL A 781 -5.59 -17.67 -2.24
C VAL A 781 -7.01 -18.20 -2.40
N LYS A 782 -7.42 -19.11 -1.53
CA LYS A 782 -8.76 -19.73 -1.57
C LYS A 782 -9.70 -19.07 -0.58
N VAL A 783 -9.38 -19.10 0.68
CA VAL A 783 -10.25 -18.63 1.76
C VAL A 783 -9.51 -17.58 2.60
N VAL A 784 -10.16 -16.44 2.77
CA VAL A 784 -9.73 -15.38 3.68
C VAL A 784 -10.86 -15.06 4.63
N ILE A 785 -10.56 -15.01 5.93
CA ILE A 785 -11.47 -14.54 6.96
C ILE A 785 -10.76 -13.48 7.79
N SER A 786 -11.31 -12.29 7.82
CA SER A 786 -10.89 -11.22 8.73
C SER A 786 -12.07 -10.87 9.64
N SER A 787 -11.84 -10.81 10.94
CA SER A 787 -12.89 -10.42 11.89
C SER A 787 -12.30 -9.60 13.01
N GLY A 788 -13.04 -8.61 13.45
CA GLY A 788 -12.60 -7.70 14.50
C GLY A 788 -13.69 -7.24 15.45
N VAL A 789 -13.24 -6.89 16.64
CA VAL A 789 -14.03 -6.15 17.63
C VAL A 789 -13.20 -4.94 18.04
N THR A 790 -13.74 -3.75 17.86
CA THR A 790 -13.03 -2.50 18.16
C THR A 790 -13.85 -1.63 19.12
N LEU A 791 -13.22 -1.22 20.20
CA LEU A 791 -13.74 -0.24 21.15
C LEU A 791 -13.00 1.07 20.93
N HIS A 792 -13.73 2.11 20.51
CA HIS A 792 -13.20 3.46 20.28
C HIS A 792 -13.41 4.35 21.48
N ASP A 793 -12.37 4.90 22.05
CA ASP A 793 -12.37 6.00 23.03
C ASP A 793 -13.54 5.98 24.06
N TYR A 794 -13.82 4.82 24.64
CA TYR A 794 -14.81 4.71 25.71
C TYR A 794 -14.20 5.15 27.04
N LYS A 795 -14.50 6.38 27.47
CA LYS A 795 -13.93 6.99 28.69
C LYS A 795 -12.38 6.99 28.71
N GLY A 796 -11.79 7.20 27.56
CA GLY A 796 -10.34 7.17 27.37
C GLY A 796 -9.77 5.79 27.02
N PHE A 797 -10.54 4.70 27.12
CA PHE A 797 -10.10 3.36 26.68
C PHE A 797 -10.38 3.13 25.20
N SER A 798 -9.39 2.61 24.50
CA SER A 798 -9.53 2.02 23.17
C SER A 798 -8.99 0.60 23.20
N SER A 799 -9.60 -0.30 22.45
CA SER A 799 -9.08 -1.66 22.28
C SER A 799 -9.53 -2.25 20.96
N SER A 800 -8.73 -3.14 20.42
CA SER A 800 -9.06 -3.90 19.22
C SER A 800 -8.60 -5.35 19.41
N LEU A 801 -9.44 -6.27 18.94
CA LEU A 801 -9.10 -7.69 18.85
C LEU A 801 -9.35 -8.13 17.42
N ARG A 802 -8.33 -8.66 16.73
CA ARG A 802 -8.35 -8.98 15.31
C ARG A 802 -7.97 -10.43 15.06
N LEU A 803 -8.84 -11.17 14.38
CA LEU A 803 -8.56 -12.48 13.82
C LEU A 803 -8.24 -12.34 12.35
N ARG A 804 -7.13 -12.91 11.93
CA ARG A 804 -6.69 -13.08 10.54
C ARG A 804 -6.59 -14.57 10.24
N TYR A 805 -7.33 -15.05 9.24
CA TYR A 805 -7.24 -16.41 8.77
C TYR A 805 -6.94 -16.43 7.27
N PHE A 806 -5.85 -17.08 6.90
CA PHE A 806 -5.37 -17.30 5.57
C PHE A 806 -5.40 -18.79 5.27
N GLY A 807 -6.32 -19.23 4.40
CA GLY A 807 -6.57 -20.64 4.14
C GLY A 807 -5.43 -21.32 3.36
N PRO A 808 -5.40 -22.66 3.35
CA PRO A 808 -4.39 -23.42 2.63
C PRO A 808 -4.50 -23.17 1.11
N ARG A 809 -3.34 -23.11 0.45
CA ARG A 809 -3.19 -22.88 -0.99
C ARG A 809 -2.55 -24.11 -1.66
N ASP A 810 -2.84 -24.31 -2.93
CA ASP A 810 -2.07 -25.24 -3.75
C ASP A 810 -0.77 -24.53 -4.17
N LEU A 811 0.37 -25.18 -4.03
CA LEU A 811 1.70 -24.65 -4.34
C LEU A 811 2.22 -25.14 -5.69
N THR A 812 1.54 -26.13 -6.28
CA THR A 812 1.81 -26.68 -7.62
C THR A 812 0.52 -26.77 -8.42
N SER A 813 0.62 -26.75 -9.75
CA SER A 813 -0.55 -26.75 -10.64
C SER A 813 -1.38 -28.04 -10.57
N ASP A 814 -0.77 -29.16 -10.14
CA ASP A 814 -1.46 -30.44 -9.89
C ASP A 814 -2.01 -30.57 -8.44
N GLY A 815 -1.66 -29.64 -7.54
CA GLY A 815 -2.12 -29.60 -6.15
C GLY A 815 -1.52 -30.67 -5.23
N ILE A 816 -0.41 -31.33 -5.63
CA ILE A 816 0.28 -32.31 -4.79
C ILE A 816 0.90 -31.61 -3.59
N TYR A 817 1.55 -30.47 -3.79
CA TYR A 817 2.08 -29.64 -2.70
C TYR A 817 1.07 -28.57 -2.29
N ARG A 818 0.91 -28.41 -0.98
CA ARG A 818 -0.03 -27.44 -0.41
C ARG A 818 0.57 -26.77 0.81
N SER A 819 0.24 -25.48 0.97
CA SER A 819 0.54 -24.74 2.20
C SER A 819 -0.34 -25.20 3.36
N ASN A 820 0.07 -24.86 4.58
CA ASN A 820 -0.81 -24.88 5.74
C ASN A 820 -1.73 -23.63 5.74
N ALA A 821 -2.73 -23.64 6.61
CA ALA A 821 -3.49 -22.45 6.93
C ALA A 821 -2.75 -21.66 8.01
N THR A 822 -2.83 -20.33 7.93
CA THR A 822 -2.30 -19.40 8.92
C THR A 822 -3.45 -18.75 9.65
N ALA A 823 -3.40 -18.74 11.00
CA ALA A 823 -4.43 -18.13 11.84
C ALA A 823 -3.78 -17.31 12.96
N LEU A 824 -3.86 -16.00 12.86
CA LEU A 824 -3.27 -15.08 13.84
C LEU A 824 -4.36 -14.30 14.56
N LEU A 825 -4.17 -14.12 15.86
CA LEU A 825 -5.00 -13.27 16.70
C LEU A 825 -4.13 -12.16 17.28
N ASN A 826 -4.45 -10.91 16.93
CA ASN A 826 -3.75 -9.72 17.39
C ASN A 826 -4.68 -8.85 18.24
N ALA A 827 -4.12 -8.12 19.20
CA ALA A 827 -4.88 -7.21 20.04
C ALA A 827 -4.12 -5.92 20.30
N GLU A 828 -4.86 -4.84 20.47
CA GLU A 828 -4.34 -3.58 20.99
C GLU A 828 -5.21 -3.11 22.16
N VAL A 829 -4.59 -2.49 23.16
CA VAL A 829 -5.27 -1.80 24.24
C VAL A 829 -4.60 -0.44 24.44
N GLY A 830 -5.39 0.62 24.44
CA GLY A 830 -4.92 1.99 24.64
C GLY A 830 -5.70 2.68 25.76
N TYR A 831 -5.05 3.62 26.44
CA TYR A 831 -5.69 4.48 27.43
C TYR A 831 -5.20 5.92 27.35
N LYS A 832 -6.12 6.86 27.21
CA LYS A 832 -5.88 8.30 27.27
C LYS A 832 -6.09 8.78 28.72
N PHE A 833 -5.00 9.13 29.41
CA PHE A 833 -5.12 9.67 30.81
C PHE A 833 -5.77 11.06 30.80
N ASN A 834 -5.55 11.83 29.74
CA ASN A 834 -6.09 13.15 29.53
C ASN A 834 -6.05 13.49 28.04
N LYS A 835 -6.37 14.72 27.65
CA LYS A 835 -6.40 15.16 26.24
C LYS A 835 -5.03 15.13 25.53
N THR A 836 -3.93 14.93 26.25
CA THR A 836 -2.57 15.06 25.71
C THR A 836 -1.73 13.81 25.79
N TRP A 837 -2.08 12.81 26.59
CA TRP A 837 -1.29 11.62 26.79
C TRP A 837 -2.09 10.33 26.57
N ARG A 838 -1.55 9.44 25.76
CA ARG A 838 -2.06 8.08 25.53
C ARG A 838 -0.93 7.07 25.79
N VAL A 839 -1.24 5.96 26.43
CA VAL A 839 -0.42 4.74 26.41
C VAL A 839 -1.12 3.68 25.61
N SER A 840 -0.35 2.82 24.95
CA SER A 840 -0.88 1.64 24.26
C SER A 840 -0.01 0.41 24.54
N ALA A 841 -0.62 -0.76 24.40
CA ALA A 841 0.05 -2.05 24.37
C ALA A 841 -0.52 -2.84 23.20
N GLU A 842 0.34 -3.28 22.31
CA GLU A 842 0.00 -4.17 21.20
C GLU A 842 0.48 -5.60 21.54
N PHE A 843 -0.36 -6.56 21.23
CA PHE A 843 -0.12 -7.99 21.41
C PHE A 843 -0.28 -8.65 20.03
N LEU A 844 0.83 -9.07 19.45
CA LEU A 844 0.86 -9.69 18.13
C LEU A 844 1.03 -11.20 18.29
N ASN A 845 0.36 -11.96 17.43
CA ASN A 845 0.28 -13.42 17.53
C ASN A 845 -0.04 -13.89 18.97
N LEU A 846 -1.15 -13.41 19.53
CA LEU A 846 -1.55 -13.62 20.94
C LEU A 846 -1.61 -15.10 21.34
N LEU A 847 -1.87 -15.99 20.38
CA LEU A 847 -1.94 -17.44 20.57
C LEU A 847 -0.57 -18.13 20.42
N ASN A 848 0.48 -17.37 20.12
CA ASN A 848 1.85 -17.86 19.90
C ASN A 848 1.91 -19.04 18.90
N ARG A 849 1.16 -18.92 17.79
CA ARG A 849 1.13 -19.95 16.78
C ARG A 849 2.44 -19.97 15.99
N ARG A 850 2.88 -21.16 15.64
CA ARG A 850 4.01 -21.42 14.75
C ARG A 850 3.47 -21.84 13.39
N ASP A 851 2.95 -20.89 12.66
CA ASP A 851 2.41 -21.09 11.33
C ASP A 851 3.39 -20.56 10.28
N SER A 852 3.16 -20.81 9.01
CA SER A 852 3.86 -20.14 7.90
C SER A 852 3.18 -18.81 7.60
N ASP A 853 3.95 -17.73 7.43
CA ASP A 853 3.43 -16.47 6.89
C ASP A 853 3.17 -16.63 5.38
N ILE A 854 4.11 -17.29 4.69
CA ILE A 854 3.97 -17.69 3.29
C ILE A 854 4.67 -19.03 3.04
N ASP A 855 4.20 -19.76 2.03
CA ASP A 855 4.78 -21.02 1.55
C ASP A 855 4.91 -21.01 0.04
N TYR A 856 5.99 -21.63 -0.45
CA TYR A 856 6.26 -21.96 -1.86
C TYR A 856 6.65 -23.42 -2.02
N ALA A 857 6.85 -23.88 -3.26
CA ALA A 857 7.39 -25.21 -3.53
C ALA A 857 8.28 -25.16 -4.78
N TYR A 858 9.57 -25.42 -4.58
CA TYR A 858 10.57 -25.48 -5.66
C TYR A 858 11.76 -26.37 -5.27
N ILE A 859 12.67 -26.58 -6.23
CA ILE A 859 13.88 -27.38 -6.01
C ILE A 859 14.89 -26.53 -5.22
N SER A 860 15.45 -27.13 -4.18
CA SER A 860 16.56 -26.49 -3.43
C SER A 860 17.53 -27.54 -2.89
N ARG A 861 18.73 -27.10 -2.50
CA ARG A 861 19.76 -27.92 -1.86
C ARG A 861 20.22 -27.26 -0.57
N ILE A 862 19.87 -27.85 0.59
CA ILE A 862 20.06 -27.23 1.91
C ILE A 862 21.50 -27.27 2.45
N ALA A 863 22.41 -27.96 1.79
CA ALA A 863 23.82 -28.06 2.17
C ALA A 863 24.67 -28.51 0.97
N PRO A 864 25.99 -28.23 0.93
CA PRO A 864 26.90 -28.61 -0.16
C PRO A 864 26.86 -30.08 -0.55
N THR A 865 26.66 -30.96 0.40
CA THR A 865 26.64 -32.43 0.21
C THR A 865 25.25 -33.04 0.18
N ALA A 866 24.20 -32.22 0.34
CA ALA A 866 22.83 -32.71 0.26
C ALA A 866 22.40 -32.99 -1.20
N THR A 867 21.49 -33.93 -1.38
CA THR A 867 20.89 -34.15 -2.70
C THR A 867 19.82 -33.08 -2.93
N PRO A 868 19.83 -32.40 -4.09
CA PRO A 868 18.74 -31.50 -4.45
C PRO A 868 17.39 -32.21 -4.42
N ALA A 869 16.36 -31.54 -3.94
CA ALA A 869 15.01 -32.07 -3.89
C ALA A 869 13.96 -30.96 -4.06
N PHE A 870 12.81 -31.33 -4.63
CA PHE A 870 11.64 -30.46 -4.65
C PHE A 870 11.04 -30.44 -3.25
N MET A 871 11.01 -29.27 -2.62
CA MET A 871 10.65 -29.08 -1.24
C MET A 871 9.60 -27.97 -1.06
N ARG A 872 8.78 -28.09 -0.02
CA ARG A 872 8.01 -26.97 0.45
C ARG A 872 8.92 -26.07 1.29
N VAL A 873 9.03 -24.82 0.89
CA VAL A 873 9.75 -23.78 1.62
C VAL A 873 8.77 -22.82 2.25
N PHE A 874 9.12 -22.22 3.36
CA PHE A 874 8.25 -21.32 4.08
C PHE A 874 9.02 -20.22 4.81
N HIS A 875 8.38 -19.08 4.97
CA HIS A 875 8.79 -18.06 5.95
C HIS A 875 7.87 -18.16 7.16
N PRO A 876 8.38 -18.27 8.38
CA PRO A 876 7.55 -18.43 9.57
C PRO A 876 6.84 -17.14 9.97
N THR A 877 5.62 -17.27 10.51
CA THR A 877 4.97 -16.17 11.22
C THR A 877 5.80 -15.81 12.46
N GLU A 878 5.92 -14.51 12.74
CA GLU A 878 6.60 -14.07 13.95
C GLU A 878 5.87 -14.61 15.21
N PRO A 879 6.61 -15.02 16.25
CA PRO A 879 6.01 -15.55 17.48
C PRO A 879 5.30 -14.44 18.26
N PHE A 880 4.69 -14.80 19.38
CA PHE A 880 4.08 -13.81 20.28
C PHE A 880 5.05 -12.67 20.61
N GLN A 881 4.56 -11.44 20.46
CA GLN A 881 5.30 -10.23 20.83
C GLN A 881 4.38 -9.22 21.51
N VAL A 882 5.00 -8.40 22.34
CA VAL A 882 4.36 -7.25 22.99
C VAL A 882 5.15 -5.99 22.65
N ARG A 883 4.42 -4.94 22.26
CA ARG A 883 4.94 -3.59 22.04
C ARG A 883 4.19 -2.61 22.93
N PHE A 884 4.90 -1.64 23.49
CA PHE A 884 4.32 -0.58 24.33
C PHE A 884 4.56 0.75 23.69
N GLY A 885 3.53 1.59 23.68
CA GLY A 885 3.58 2.93 23.13
C GLY A 885 3.24 4.00 24.15
N LEU A 886 3.91 5.15 24.03
CA LEU A 886 3.59 6.38 24.74
C LEU A 886 3.48 7.51 23.73
N GLU A 887 2.31 8.13 23.67
CA GLU A 887 2.04 9.26 22.77
C GLU A 887 1.71 10.51 23.56
N ARG A 888 2.25 11.62 23.10
CA ARG A 888 1.88 12.96 23.53
C ARG A 888 1.31 13.75 22.37
N SER A 889 0.08 14.18 22.51
CA SER A 889 -0.58 15.12 21.59
C SER A 889 -0.50 16.55 22.14
N PHE A 890 -0.34 17.59 21.28
CA PHE A 890 -0.16 18.99 21.69
C PHE A 890 -0.61 20.01 20.64
#